data_9a09b7db21d2b017b1c7ce2c0ec5b55b
#
_entry.id   9a09b7db21d2b017b1c7ce2c0ec5b55b
#
_cell.length_a   1.000
_cell.length_b   1.000
_cell.length_c   1.000
_cell.angle_alpha   90.00
_cell.angle_beta   90.00
_cell.angle_gamma   90.00
#
_symmetry.space_group_name_H-M   'P 1'
#
loop_
_entity.id
_entity.type
_entity.pdbx_description
1 polymer ?
#
loop_
_entity_poly.entity_id
_entity_poly.type
_entity_poly.pdbx_seq_one_letter_code
_entity_poly.pdbx_strand_id
1 'polypeptide(L)'
;MSFVRIAYPIPLQETFWYRNDTSTKAEIGMRVEAPLGRRAKAIGYVVEVIDIPASKSETVSRLESEDISPVKAVEPPLTKLGKPDLSADLEKPTLPPDLAKLEPGKIRSINRVIDTEPLFDSEMLKLGLWMASMYHSSLGEALSAMLPSARRERSEIAEQFDEIELSRTPLVLTQGQKAALDGILAEPKGMFYLYGPTGTGKTEVFLQLADAALSIDLGVLYLVPEIALTRQVEQDARARFGERCAIIHSRLTPSRKLAEWRRIGKKEARIVIGARSAVFAPISDLGLIIIDEEHDASYKSGTTPRYHARQVAMRRARLEGARLVMGSATPSPEAWQACREGQMLRFDLSNRPAGGSFPEMHIIDMRGRHGLISDELADALRDAKKAGRQSILFLNRRGFAHTLMCQTCGSQLLCKHCSVPLTYHKASNRLNCHYCGYHEIKPRACPSCGSLDLAWASYGTERIEEELHERFPDMSHARLDTDTTNTKGYLEDTLLAFRNGKIDILVGTQMVAKGLNFPGVRVVGILMADQGLAMPDFRAGERVFSLIVQVAGRAGRHVPDGLVFIQTRKPDSPIIQLASTGNVSGFLDRELQMRQQLEFPPATRLCRFVFRSKSAKSARSHASKCATLAHRLVCMSAFEGIDILGPSECPLAIVADNHRYQLIFRSDRFADLQRFVQTLQHNIECTSSVYIEIDIDPVQMM
;
A
#
# COMPACT_ATOMS: atom_id res chain seq x y z
N MET A 1 26.71 16.21 31.75
CA MET A 1 25.86 15.00 31.75
C MET A 1 25.02 15.03 30.47
N SER A 2 24.94 13.90 29.75
CA SER A 2 24.14 13.80 28.52
C SER A 2 22.89 12.95 28.79
N PHE A 3 21.73 13.45 28.37
CA PHE A 3 20.46 12.75 28.46
C PHE A 3 19.91 12.50 27.05
N VAL A 4 19.36 11.32 26.85
CA VAL A 4 18.77 10.90 25.58
C VAL A 4 17.33 10.46 25.78
N ARG A 5 16.45 10.92 24.90
CA ARG A 5 15.04 10.50 24.84
C ARG A 5 14.88 9.40 23.80
N ILE A 6 14.30 8.28 24.20
CA ILE A 6 14.26 7.06 23.39
C ILE A 6 12.82 6.70 23.06
N ALA A 7 12.54 6.46 21.76
CA ALA A 7 11.31 5.86 21.25
C ALA A 7 11.53 4.36 21.00
N TYR A 8 10.66 3.51 21.56
CA TYR A 8 10.76 2.05 21.40
C TYR A 8 9.73 1.52 20.38
N PRO A 9 10.06 0.50 19.57
CA PRO A 9 9.16 -0.09 18.57
C PRO A 9 8.10 -1.01 19.22
N ILE A 10 7.29 -0.44 20.09
CA ILE A 10 6.20 -1.08 20.82
C ILE A 10 5.01 -0.13 20.86
N PRO A 11 3.77 -0.62 21.05
CA PRO A 11 2.56 0.21 21.02
C PRO A 11 2.40 1.08 22.29
N LEU A 12 3.45 1.81 22.67
CA LEU A 12 3.44 2.81 23.73
C LEU A 12 3.65 4.19 23.12
N GLN A 13 2.74 5.12 23.41
CA GLN A 13 2.81 6.50 22.92
C GLN A 13 3.93 7.30 23.59
N GLU A 14 4.38 6.85 24.77
CA GLU A 14 5.39 7.52 25.57
C GLU A 14 6.80 7.23 25.06
N THR A 15 7.67 8.22 25.21
CA THR A 15 9.12 8.13 25.04
C THR A 15 9.80 8.29 26.39
N PHE A 16 10.98 7.72 26.56
CA PHE A 16 11.61 7.60 27.87
C PHE A 16 12.99 8.26 27.90
N TRP A 17 13.31 8.97 28.99
CA TRP A 17 14.59 9.60 29.23
C TRP A 17 15.57 8.62 29.85
N TYR A 18 16.83 8.64 29.35
CA TYR A 18 17.97 7.88 29.85
C TYR A 18 19.19 8.77 29.92
N ARG A 19 20.13 8.40 30.80
CA ARG A 19 21.47 9.01 30.81
C ARG A 19 22.35 8.30 29.79
N ASN A 20 23.21 9.06 29.13
CA ASN A 20 24.28 8.49 28.33
C ASN A 20 25.58 8.53 29.12
N ASP A 21 25.87 7.46 29.83
CA ASP A 21 27.11 7.29 30.56
C ASP A 21 28.16 6.47 29.78
N THR A 22 27.89 6.20 28.48
CA THR A 22 28.81 5.48 27.59
C THR A 22 29.89 6.40 27.06
N SER A 23 31.02 5.83 26.61
CA SER A 23 32.08 6.59 25.91
C SER A 23 31.69 7.11 24.54
N THR A 24 30.61 6.59 23.96
CA THR A 24 30.11 6.97 22.63
C THR A 24 29.06 8.04 22.77
N LYS A 25 29.22 9.17 22.09
CA LYS A 25 28.20 10.21 22.01
C LYS A 25 26.99 9.67 21.26
N ALA A 26 25.80 9.76 21.86
CA ALA A 26 24.55 9.45 21.19
C ALA A 26 24.02 10.71 20.50
N GLU A 27 23.55 10.55 19.26
CA GLU A 27 22.96 11.62 18.46
C GLU A 27 21.54 11.26 18.02
N ILE A 28 20.71 12.28 17.71
CA ILE A 28 19.38 12.05 17.17
C ILE A 28 19.52 11.19 15.91
N GLY A 29 18.69 10.17 15.80
CA GLY A 29 18.72 9.26 14.64
C GLY A 29 19.53 7.98 14.86
N MET A 30 20.26 7.86 15.96
CA MET A 30 20.98 6.63 16.32
C MET A 30 20.10 5.65 17.08
N ARG A 31 20.39 4.36 16.93
CA ARG A 31 19.82 3.30 17.78
C ARG A 31 20.68 3.07 19.00
N VAL A 32 20.01 2.85 20.12
CA VAL A 32 20.65 2.53 21.39
C VAL A 32 20.04 1.29 22.01
N GLU A 33 20.83 0.58 22.82
CA GLU A 33 20.37 -0.50 23.66
C GLU A 33 20.22 0.02 25.10
N ALA A 34 19.01 -0.08 25.64
CA ALA A 34 18.72 0.38 27.01
C ALA A 34 17.68 -0.52 27.69
N PRO A 35 17.61 -0.53 29.03
CA PRO A 35 16.63 -1.33 29.76
C PRO A 35 15.22 -0.74 29.63
N LEU A 36 14.21 -1.60 29.33
CA LEU A 36 12.80 -1.20 29.25
C LEU A 36 11.94 -2.14 30.09
N GLY A 37 11.34 -1.64 31.13
CA GLY A 37 10.58 -2.44 32.10
C GLY A 37 11.44 -3.58 32.69
N ARG A 38 11.02 -4.82 32.45
CA ARG A 38 11.78 -6.05 32.88
C ARG A 38 12.81 -6.51 31.84
N ARG A 39 12.83 -5.92 30.63
CA ARG A 39 13.79 -6.26 29.58
C ARG A 39 15.09 -5.50 29.83
N ALA A 40 16.19 -6.19 30.10
CA ALA A 40 17.50 -5.56 30.32
C ALA A 40 18.09 -4.94 29.02
N LYS A 41 17.67 -5.44 27.86
CA LYS A 41 18.25 -5.08 26.55
C LYS A 41 17.13 -4.87 25.54
N ALA A 42 16.62 -3.66 25.45
CA ALA A 42 15.68 -3.24 24.41
C ALA A 42 16.37 -2.25 23.47
N ILE A 43 16.05 -2.33 22.18
CA ILE A 43 16.56 -1.37 21.19
C ILE A 43 15.51 -0.30 20.97
N GLY A 44 15.95 0.95 21.04
CA GLY A 44 15.13 2.11 20.72
C GLY A 44 15.90 3.13 19.88
N TYR A 45 15.21 4.15 19.46
CA TYR A 45 15.68 5.22 18.59
C TYR A 45 15.83 6.50 19.40
N VAL A 46 17.00 7.15 19.32
CA VAL A 46 17.24 8.46 19.95
C VAL A 46 16.48 9.52 19.15
N VAL A 47 15.56 10.21 19.82
CA VAL A 47 14.71 11.23 19.21
C VAL A 47 14.98 12.63 19.75
N GLU A 48 15.69 12.72 20.86
CA GLU A 48 16.11 13.99 21.47
C GLU A 48 17.38 13.78 22.30
N VAL A 49 18.28 14.76 22.31
CA VAL A 49 19.53 14.74 23.09
C VAL A 49 19.68 16.09 23.79
N ILE A 50 20.02 16.03 25.07
CA ILE A 50 20.27 17.23 25.90
C ILE A 50 21.60 17.05 26.62
N ASP A 51 22.52 17.96 26.37
CA ASP A 51 23.81 18.04 27.06
C ASP A 51 23.78 19.14 28.13
N ILE A 52 23.91 18.75 29.40
CA ILE A 52 23.98 19.69 30.54
C ILE A 52 25.46 19.92 30.89
N PRO A 53 25.97 21.15 30.80
CA PRO A 53 27.34 21.45 31.17
C PRO A 53 27.62 21.10 32.63
N ALA A 54 28.82 20.63 32.94
CA ALA A 54 29.21 20.22 34.29
C ALA A 54 29.12 21.37 35.35
N SER A 55 29.27 22.60 34.92
CA SER A 55 29.10 23.80 35.76
C SER A 55 27.69 24.06 36.28
N LYS A 56 26.67 23.36 35.76
CA LYS A 56 25.26 23.44 36.20
C LYS A 56 24.74 22.19 36.89
N SER A 57 25.58 21.18 37.08
CA SER A 57 25.16 19.94 37.77
C SER A 57 24.89 20.15 39.26
N GLU A 58 25.50 21.19 39.86
CA GLU A 58 25.26 21.55 41.29
C GLU A 58 23.92 22.27 41.50
N THR A 59 23.35 22.88 40.47
CA THR A 59 22.07 23.62 40.54
C THR A 59 20.86 22.64 40.55
N VAL A 60 21.03 21.44 40.01
CA VAL A 60 19.97 20.41 40.01
C VAL A 60 19.81 19.74 41.37
N SER A 61 20.88 19.73 42.21
CA SER A 61 20.83 19.21 43.57
C SER A 61 20.27 20.19 44.60
N ARG A 62 20.10 21.48 44.28
CA ARG A 62 19.58 22.52 45.18
C ARG A 62 18.09 22.81 45.07
N LEU A 63 17.35 22.21 44.14
CA LEU A 63 15.90 22.38 44.01
C LEU A 63 15.08 21.44 44.95
N GLU A 64 15.75 20.79 45.90
CA GLU A 64 15.11 19.87 46.86
C GLU A 64 14.54 20.52 48.14
N SER A 65 14.48 21.84 48.23
CA SER A 65 14.05 22.49 49.49
C SER A 65 13.18 23.71 49.33
N GLU A 66 12.15 23.67 48.54
CA GLU A 66 11.05 24.62 48.67
C GLU A 66 9.69 23.92 48.48
N ASP A 67 8.90 23.93 49.55
CA ASP A 67 7.53 23.46 49.64
C ASP A 67 6.66 24.16 48.60
N ILE A 68 6.08 23.41 47.67
CA ILE A 68 5.01 23.93 46.79
C ILE A 68 3.72 23.17 47.04
N SER A 69 2.78 23.89 47.69
CA SER A 69 1.36 23.51 47.83
C SER A 69 0.68 23.34 46.45
N PRO A 70 -0.34 22.48 46.31
CA PRO A 70 -0.92 22.12 45.00
C PRO A 70 -1.78 23.28 44.45
N VAL A 71 -1.38 23.79 43.28
CA VAL A 71 -2.16 24.72 42.47
C VAL A 71 -3.11 23.94 41.55
N LYS A 72 -4.39 24.31 41.63
CA LYS A 72 -5.49 23.77 40.80
C LYS A 72 -5.24 23.97 39.33
N ALA A 73 -5.64 22.98 38.54
CA ALA A 73 -5.67 23.00 37.09
C ALA A 73 -6.47 24.19 36.54
N VAL A 74 -5.85 24.99 35.67
CA VAL A 74 -6.49 26.00 34.84
C VAL A 74 -6.34 25.60 33.39
N GLU A 75 -7.46 25.48 32.70
CA GLU A 75 -7.55 25.26 31.26
C GLU A 75 -6.94 26.44 30.47
N PRO A 76 -6.23 26.23 29.38
CA PRO A 76 -5.72 27.31 28.54
C PRO A 76 -6.82 27.79 27.55
N PRO A 77 -7.00 29.11 27.35
CA PRO A 77 -7.92 29.64 26.36
C PRO A 77 -7.36 29.59 24.94
N LEU A 78 -8.20 29.18 24.01
CA LEU A 78 -8.02 29.32 22.56
C LEU A 78 -8.14 30.78 22.17
N THR A 79 -7.03 31.44 21.71
CA THR A 79 -7.17 32.56 20.75
C THR A 79 -5.86 32.93 20.03
N LYS A 80 -5.99 33.07 18.72
CA LYS A 80 -5.26 33.91 17.75
C LYS A 80 -3.79 33.61 17.42
N LEU A 81 -3.62 33.02 16.22
CA LEU A 81 -2.38 33.03 15.43
C LEU A 81 -2.00 34.48 15.03
N GLY A 82 -0.93 34.97 15.65
CA GLY A 82 -0.17 36.15 15.21
C GLY A 82 1.10 35.72 14.48
N LYS A 83 1.55 36.52 13.53
CA LYS A 83 2.78 36.30 12.74
C LYS A 83 4.02 36.21 13.66
N PRO A 84 5.01 35.34 13.35
CA PRO A 84 6.22 35.29 14.14
C PRO A 84 7.11 36.50 13.82
N ASP A 85 7.45 37.22 14.87
CA ASP A 85 8.47 38.30 14.88
C ASP A 85 9.85 37.63 14.99
N LEU A 86 10.75 37.97 14.07
CA LEU A 86 12.11 37.45 13.97
C LEU A 86 13.08 38.36 14.71
N SER A 87 12.99 38.38 16.04
CA SER A 87 14.06 38.92 16.88
C SER A 87 14.05 38.13 18.20
N ALA A 88 14.63 36.93 18.18
CA ALA A 88 14.74 36.13 19.40
C ALA A 88 16.17 36.19 19.92
N ASP A 89 16.30 36.83 21.04
CA ASP A 89 17.41 36.67 21.98
C ASP A 89 17.69 35.19 22.23
N LEU A 90 18.97 34.84 22.30
CA LEU A 90 19.47 33.50 22.68
C LEU A 90 18.96 33.14 24.08
N GLU A 91 17.77 32.59 24.18
CA GLU A 91 17.25 32.00 25.42
C GLU A 91 18.10 30.81 25.85
N LYS A 92 18.48 30.82 27.10
CA LYS A 92 19.21 29.75 27.79
C LYS A 92 18.40 28.46 27.67
N PRO A 93 18.99 27.28 27.37
CA PRO A 93 18.29 26.02 27.28
C PRO A 93 17.62 25.66 28.61
N THR A 94 16.30 25.84 28.67
CA THR A 94 15.47 25.34 29.77
C THR A 94 15.26 23.85 29.56
N LEU A 95 15.42 23.07 30.65
CA LEU A 95 15.14 21.62 30.62
C LEU A 95 13.68 21.39 30.22
N PRO A 96 13.39 20.36 29.37
CA PRO A 96 12.04 19.97 29.08
C PRO A 96 11.26 19.68 30.37
N PRO A 97 10.00 20.08 30.48
CA PRO A 97 9.22 19.96 31.71
C PRO A 97 9.07 18.52 32.23
N ASP A 98 9.11 17.55 31.32
CA ASP A 98 9.04 16.11 31.63
C ASP A 98 10.39 15.59 32.19
N LEU A 99 11.53 16.08 31.70
CA LEU A 99 12.84 15.75 32.25
C LEU A 99 13.08 16.47 33.59
N ALA A 100 12.62 17.70 33.74
CA ALA A 100 12.76 18.49 34.96
C ALA A 100 12.03 17.88 36.18
N LYS A 101 10.98 17.06 35.92
CA LYS A 101 10.21 16.33 36.95
C LYS A 101 10.90 15.03 37.42
N LEU A 102 11.92 14.57 36.73
CA LEU A 102 12.63 13.32 37.05
C LEU A 102 13.86 13.61 37.92
N GLU A 103 14.00 12.89 39.02
CA GLU A 103 15.21 12.93 39.83
C GLU A 103 16.40 12.35 39.03
N PRO A 104 17.46 13.11 38.76
CA PRO A 104 18.57 12.66 37.91
C PRO A 104 19.20 11.35 38.33
N GLY A 105 19.22 11.05 39.65
CA GLY A 105 19.76 9.81 40.20
C GLY A 105 18.90 8.59 39.93
N LYS A 106 17.62 8.75 39.61
CA LYS A 106 16.69 7.65 39.29
C LYS A 106 16.59 7.35 37.79
N ILE A 107 17.18 8.19 36.94
CA ILE A 107 17.17 7.99 35.48
C ILE A 107 18.19 6.87 35.17
N ARG A 108 17.69 5.81 34.51
CA ARG A 108 18.53 4.69 34.08
C ARG A 108 19.48 5.10 32.97
N SER A 109 20.62 4.43 32.86
CA SER A 109 21.57 4.66 31.79
C SER A 109 21.30 3.76 30.60
N ILE A 110 21.67 4.20 29.39
CA ILE A 110 21.74 3.33 28.22
C ILE A 110 22.89 2.33 28.37
N ASN A 111 22.73 1.13 27.81
CA ASN A 111 23.76 0.10 27.83
C ASN A 111 24.89 0.40 26.84
N ARG A 112 24.50 0.81 25.62
CA ARG A 112 25.44 1.16 24.54
C ARG A 112 24.72 1.88 23.39
N VAL A 113 25.48 2.64 22.61
CA VAL A 113 25.10 3.14 21.28
C VAL A 113 25.39 2.03 20.27
N ILE A 114 24.44 1.75 19.36
CA ILE A 114 24.55 0.67 18.36
C ILE A 114 25.17 1.17 17.07
N ASP A 115 24.73 2.33 16.61
CA ASP A 115 25.11 2.91 15.34
C ASP A 115 26.34 3.83 15.50
N THR A 116 27.18 3.87 14.48
CA THR A 116 28.33 4.78 14.39
C THR A 116 27.97 6.12 13.79
N GLU A 117 26.87 6.18 13.03
CA GLU A 117 26.35 7.37 12.36
C GLU A 117 24.82 7.34 12.47
N PRO A 118 24.14 8.51 12.52
CA PRO A 118 22.68 8.57 12.51
C PRO A 118 22.07 7.89 11.28
N LEU A 119 20.98 7.18 11.48
CA LEU A 119 20.20 6.53 10.40
C LEU A 119 19.17 7.48 9.79
N PHE A 120 18.80 8.54 10.52
CA PHE A 120 17.84 9.54 10.09
C PHE A 120 18.18 10.91 10.71
N ASP A 121 17.74 11.95 10.06
CA ASP A 121 17.88 13.33 10.46
C ASP A 121 16.60 13.92 11.09
N SER A 122 16.59 15.22 11.37
CA SER A 122 15.44 15.93 11.93
C SER A 122 14.22 15.95 11.00
N GLU A 123 14.40 15.98 9.68
CA GLU A 123 13.30 16.00 8.72
C GLU A 123 12.61 14.60 8.67
N MET A 124 13.41 13.54 8.71
CA MET A 124 12.89 12.17 8.83
C MET A 124 12.19 11.96 10.18
N LEU A 125 12.66 12.57 11.27
CA LEU A 125 11.98 12.54 12.57
C LEU A 125 10.60 13.24 12.49
N LYS A 126 10.51 14.41 11.84
CA LYS A 126 9.22 15.09 11.59
C LYS A 126 8.27 14.22 10.78
N LEU A 127 8.77 13.50 9.78
CA LEU A 127 7.98 12.54 9.01
C LEU A 127 7.51 11.38 9.91
N GLY A 128 8.35 10.87 10.79
CA GLY A 128 8.01 9.83 11.78
C GLY A 128 6.92 10.27 12.74
N LEU A 129 7.00 11.48 13.27
CA LEU A 129 5.98 12.09 14.13
C LEU A 129 4.65 12.25 13.38
N TRP A 130 4.68 12.73 12.14
CA TRP A 130 3.49 12.83 11.30
C TRP A 130 2.88 11.44 11.03
N MET A 131 3.72 10.44 10.73
CA MET A 131 3.25 9.06 10.52
C MET A 131 2.57 8.48 11.76
N ALA A 132 3.18 8.66 12.95
CA ALA A 132 2.63 8.19 14.21
C ALA A 132 1.24 8.81 14.45
N SER A 133 1.11 10.12 14.24
CA SER A 133 -0.17 10.83 14.36
C SER A 133 -1.17 10.41 13.29
N MET A 134 -0.77 10.36 12.02
CA MET A 134 -1.65 10.06 10.89
C MET A 134 -2.25 8.66 10.95
N TYR A 135 -1.47 7.67 11.40
CA TYR A 135 -1.84 6.25 11.41
C TYR A 135 -2.07 5.68 12.80
N HIS A 136 -2.18 6.55 13.82
CA HIS A 136 -2.48 6.18 15.21
C HIS A 136 -1.56 5.08 15.77
N SER A 137 -0.28 5.17 15.46
CA SER A 137 0.79 4.29 15.99
C SER A 137 1.67 5.05 16.96
N SER A 138 2.52 4.32 17.68
CA SER A 138 3.59 4.97 18.45
C SER A 138 4.69 5.51 17.54
N LEU A 139 5.45 6.51 18.02
CA LEU A 139 6.62 7.01 17.29
C LEU A 139 7.66 5.90 17.04
N GLY A 140 7.87 5.02 18.02
CA GLY A 140 8.81 3.91 17.88
C GLY A 140 8.37 2.88 16.84
N GLU A 141 7.07 2.58 16.72
CA GLU A 141 6.54 1.74 15.63
C GLU A 141 6.70 2.42 14.28
N ALA A 142 6.44 3.74 14.19
CA ALA A 142 6.63 4.52 12.98
C ALA A 142 8.09 4.49 12.52
N LEU A 143 9.04 4.80 13.41
CA LEU A 143 10.47 4.75 13.11
C LEU A 143 10.94 3.34 12.73
N SER A 144 10.43 2.30 13.40
CA SER A 144 10.75 0.91 13.07
C SER A 144 10.29 0.50 11.67
N ALA A 145 9.16 1.03 11.20
CA ALA A 145 8.67 0.79 9.83
C ALA A 145 9.45 1.57 8.76
N MET A 146 10.05 2.70 9.13
CA MET A 146 10.81 3.57 8.25
C MET A 146 12.24 3.06 8.04
N LEU A 147 12.89 2.53 9.09
CA LEU A 147 14.32 2.31 9.16
C LEU A 147 14.73 0.85 8.92
N PRO A 148 15.95 0.59 8.43
CA PRO A 148 16.46 -0.76 8.28
C PRO A 148 16.68 -1.42 9.64
N SER A 149 16.34 -2.71 9.78
CA SER A 149 16.39 -3.46 11.04
C SER A 149 17.78 -4.03 11.38
N ALA A 150 18.71 -4.10 10.42
CA ALA A 150 20.03 -4.66 10.64
C ALA A 150 20.86 -3.82 11.64
N ARG A 151 21.67 -4.50 12.46
CA ARG A 151 22.59 -3.86 13.44
C ARG A 151 24.00 -3.65 12.88
N ARG A 152 24.39 -4.43 11.89
CA ARG A 152 25.72 -4.37 11.25
C ARG A 152 25.57 -4.58 9.75
N GLU A 153 26.41 -3.90 9.01
CA GLU A 153 26.66 -4.24 7.61
C GLU A 153 27.45 -5.53 7.58
N ARG A 154 27.12 -6.43 6.67
CA ARG A 154 28.04 -7.43 6.17
C ARG A 154 28.49 -6.96 4.81
N SER A 155 29.77 -6.85 4.61
CA SER A 155 30.38 -6.81 3.29
C SER A 155 30.22 -8.21 2.68
N GLU A 156 29.00 -8.57 2.28
CA GLU A 156 28.83 -9.66 1.34
C GLU A 156 29.43 -9.13 0.04
N ILE A 157 30.49 -9.82 -0.40
CA ILE A 157 31.10 -9.69 -1.70
C ILE A 157 29.97 -9.43 -2.70
N ALA A 158 30.05 -8.31 -3.40
CA ALA A 158 29.15 -8.01 -4.50
C ALA A 158 29.04 -9.29 -5.33
N GLU A 159 27.82 -9.86 -5.46
CA GLU A 159 27.61 -10.82 -6.53
C GLU A 159 28.17 -10.12 -7.75
N GLN A 160 29.21 -10.73 -8.37
CA GLN A 160 29.77 -10.26 -9.60
C GLN A 160 28.59 -10.21 -10.58
N PHE A 161 28.00 -9.03 -10.70
CA PHE A 161 27.16 -8.77 -11.85
C PHE A 161 28.13 -8.77 -13.02
N ASP A 162 27.94 -9.70 -13.97
CA ASP A 162 28.60 -9.66 -15.27
C ASP A 162 28.63 -8.20 -15.73
N GLU A 163 29.73 -7.75 -16.29
CA GLU A 163 29.94 -6.38 -16.74
C GLU A 163 28.72 -5.91 -17.53
N ILE A 164 27.88 -5.10 -16.89
CA ILE A 164 26.70 -4.55 -17.53
C ILE A 164 27.22 -3.43 -18.40
N GLU A 165 27.21 -3.61 -19.73
CA GLU A 165 27.49 -2.52 -20.66
C GLU A 165 26.59 -1.33 -20.33
N LEU A 166 27.20 -0.25 -19.84
CA LEU A 166 26.56 1.03 -19.58
C LEU A 166 26.17 1.67 -20.91
N SER A 167 25.08 1.23 -21.51
CA SER A 167 24.63 1.82 -22.78
C SER A 167 23.15 1.52 -23.05
N ARG A 168 22.27 2.24 -22.38
CA ARG A 168 20.95 2.50 -23.00
C ARG A 168 20.81 3.98 -23.24
N THR A 169 21.06 4.40 -24.48
CA THR A 169 20.69 5.74 -24.96
C THR A 169 19.19 5.92 -24.69
N PRO A 170 18.76 7.07 -24.11
CA PRO A 170 17.34 7.36 -23.90
C PRO A 170 16.57 7.18 -25.21
N LEU A 171 15.39 6.56 -25.14
CA LEU A 171 14.55 6.37 -26.30
C LEU A 171 14.02 7.73 -26.80
N VAL A 172 13.85 7.88 -28.09
CA VAL A 172 13.22 9.07 -28.68
C VAL A 172 11.75 9.09 -28.27
N LEU A 173 11.34 10.16 -27.60
CA LEU A 173 9.97 10.34 -27.15
C LEU A 173 9.03 10.68 -28.33
N THR A 174 7.81 10.16 -28.28
CA THR A 174 6.71 10.64 -29.11
C THR A 174 6.35 12.09 -28.75
N GLN A 175 5.62 12.78 -29.63
CA GLN A 175 5.20 14.16 -29.38
C GLN A 175 4.40 14.30 -28.07
N GLY A 176 3.48 13.37 -27.78
CA GLY A 176 2.70 13.37 -26.54
C GLY A 176 3.55 13.12 -25.28
N GLN A 177 4.52 12.20 -25.36
CA GLN A 177 5.46 11.94 -24.27
C GLN A 177 6.36 13.16 -24.01
N LYS A 178 6.84 13.81 -25.07
CA LYS A 178 7.67 15.01 -24.97
C LYS A 178 6.86 16.17 -24.36
N ALA A 179 5.63 16.39 -24.82
CA ALA A 179 4.77 17.42 -24.24
C ALA A 179 4.48 17.21 -22.75
N ALA A 180 4.29 15.94 -22.32
CA ALA A 180 4.14 15.61 -20.90
C ALA A 180 5.44 15.86 -20.11
N LEU A 181 6.59 15.45 -20.65
CA LEU A 181 7.89 15.72 -20.04
C LEU A 181 8.13 17.22 -19.85
N ASP A 182 8.00 17.98 -20.93
CA ASP A 182 8.25 19.43 -20.94
C ASP A 182 7.26 20.16 -20.00
N GLY A 183 5.98 19.76 -19.99
CA GLY A 183 4.97 20.33 -19.11
C GLY A 183 5.22 20.07 -17.63
N ILE A 184 5.69 18.86 -17.28
CA ILE A 184 6.07 18.54 -15.88
C ILE A 184 7.34 19.31 -15.47
N LEU A 185 8.32 19.44 -16.37
CA LEU A 185 9.57 20.14 -16.09
C LEU A 185 9.39 21.67 -16.00
N ALA A 186 8.39 22.23 -16.69
CA ALA A 186 8.09 23.66 -16.63
C ALA A 186 7.69 24.13 -15.21
N GLU A 187 7.12 23.25 -14.40
CA GLU A 187 6.69 23.55 -13.04
C GLU A 187 7.76 23.10 -12.03
N PRO A 188 8.31 23.98 -11.20
CA PRO A 188 9.39 23.63 -10.27
C PRO A 188 8.94 22.67 -9.16
N LYS A 189 7.66 22.69 -8.80
CA LYS A 189 7.03 21.86 -7.77
C LYS A 189 5.58 21.61 -8.13
N GLY A 190 4.99 20.56 -7.58
CA GLY A 190 3.57 20.24 -7.80
C GLY A 190 3.29 18.74 -7.80
N MET A 191 2.04 18.42 -7.98
CA MET A 191 1.57 17.05 -8.14
C MET A 191 1.05 16.84 -9.56
N PHE A 192 1.57 15.84 -10.23
CA PHE A 192 1.31 15.53 -11.62
C PHE A 192 0.81 14.11 -11.79
N TYR A 193 -0.06 13.90 -12.76
CA TYR A 193 -0.56 12.59 -13.10
C TYR A 193 -0.33 12.27 -14.58
N LEU A 194 0.40 11.19 -14.84
CA LEU A 194 0.66 10.68 -16.18
C LEU A 194 -0.31 9.53 -16.49
N TYR A 195 -1.39 9.84 -17.18
CA TYR A 195 -2.40 8.87 -17.60
C TYR A 195 -2.07 8.31 -18.98
N GLY A 196 -2.27 7.03 -19.17
CA GLY A 196 -2.16 6.41 -20.49
C GLY A 196 -2.28 4.89 -20.42
N PRO A 197 -2.88 4.25 -21.43
CA PRO A 197 -2.95 2.81 -21.52
C PRO A 197 -1.61 2.09 -21.37
N THR A 198 -1.65 0.79 -21.14
CA THR A 198 -0.43 -0.03 -21.08
C THR A 198 0.30 0.02 -22.42
N GLY A 199 1.62 0.23 -22.40
CA GLY A 199 2.45 0.30 -23.62
C GLY A 199 2.57 1.69 -24.23
N THR A 200 1.99 2.75 -23.65
CA THR A 200 2.20 4.14 -24.12
C THR A 200 3.55 4.74 -23.73
N GLY A 201 4.42 3.98 -23.04
CA GLY A 201 5.76 4.41 -22.69
C GLY A 201 5.84 5.37 -21.50
N LYS A 202 4.89 5.33 -20.54
CA LYS A 202 4.94 6.08 -19.28
C LYS A 202 6.29 5.93 -18.58
N THR A 203 6.81 4.70 -18.51
CA THR A 203 8.09 4.38 -17.85
C THR A 203 9.24 5.18 -18.46
N GLU A 204 9.31 5.36 -19.78
CA GLU A 204 10.35 6.16 -20.40
C GLU A 204 10.26 7.65 -20.03
N VAL A 205 9.04 8.20 -19.96
CA VAL A 205 8.83 9.58 -19.46
C VAL A 205 9.32 9.71 -18.01
N PHE A 206 9.02 8.73 -17.15
CA PHE A 206 9.52 8.70 -15.77
C PHE A 206 11.04 8.65 -15.69
N LEU A 207 11.67 7.81 -16.51
CA LEU A 207 13.12 7.69 -16.54
C LEU A 207 13.79 8.97 -17.05
N GLN A 208 13.22 9.65 -18.06
CA GLN A 208 13.77 10.92 -18.54
C GLN A 208 13.54 12.07 -17.56
N LEU A 209 12.43 12.08 -16.81
CA LEU A 209 12.25 12.99 -15.68
C LEU A 209 13.32 12.76 -14.61
N ALA A 210 13.66 11.50 -14.33
CA ALA A 210 14.74 11.16 -13.40
C ALA A 210 16.10 11.63 -13.91
N ASP A 211 16.42 11.41 -15.20
CA ASP A 211 17.67 11.91 -15.81
C ASP A 211 17.76 13.45 -15.69
N ALA A 212 16.64 14.16 -15.98
CA ALA A 212 16.59 15.63 -15.87
C ALA A 212 16.84 16.11 -14.43
N ALA A 213 16.24 15.45 -13.43
CA ALA A 213 16.48 15.79 -12.02
C ALA A 213 17.94 15.52 -11.61
N LEU A 214 18.48 14.36 -12.01
CA LEU A 214 19.86 13.96 -11.72
C LEU A 214 20.91 14.87 -12.42
N SER A 215 20.59 15.47 -13.56
CA SER A 215 21.49 16.37 -14.29
C SER A 215 21.73 17.70 -13.56
N ILE A 216 20.82 18.09 -12.66
CA ILE A 216 20.92 19.26 -11.80
C ILE A 216 21.18 18.88 -10.33
N ASP A 217 21.72 17.69 -10.11
CA ASP A 217 22.07 17.10 -8.81
C ASP A 217 20.94 17.00 -7.77
N LEU A 218 19.70 16.89 -8.22
CA LEU A 218 18.57 16.58 -7.34
C LEU A 218 18.42 15.07 -7.16
N GLY A 219 18.01 14.68 -5.94
CA GLY A 219 17.71 13.29 -5.62
C GLY A 219 16.37 12.84 -6.22
N VAL A 220 16.27 11.55 -6.57
CA VAL A 220 15.10 10.95 -7.18
C VAL A 220 14.64 9.73 -6.39
N LEU A 221 13.35 9.68 -6.07
CA LEU A 221 12.68 8.51 -5.50
C LEU A 221 11.70 7.94 -6.53
N TYR A 222 11.92 6.71 -6.96
CA TYR A 222 11.06 6.02 -7.91
C TYR A 222 10.42 4.78 -7.27
N LEU A 223 9.13 4.87 -6.96
CA LEU A 223 8.35 3.78 -6.38
C LEU A 223 7.70 2.95 -7.47
N VAL A 224 7.87 1.64 -7.38
CA VAL A 224 7.24 0.66 -8.27
C VAL A 224 6.53 -0.42 -7.41
N PRO A 225 5.48 -1.07 -7.92
CA PRO A 225 4.87 -2.20 -7.22
C PRO A 225 5.90 -3.31 -6.95
N GLU A 226 5.81 -3.97 -5.80
CA GLU A 226 6.80 -4.97 -5.38
C GLU A 226 6.97 -6.12 -6.39
N ILE A 227 5.88 -6.52 -7.05
CA ILE A 227 5.87 -7.56 -8.07
C ILE A 227 6.59 -7.12 -9.34
N ALA A 228 6.64 -5.82 -9.63
CA ALA A 228 7.32 -5.27 -10.80
C ALA A 228 8.85 -5.23 -10.64
N LEU A 229 9.37 -5.31 -9.41
CA LEU A 229 10.81 -5.35 -9.12
C LEU A 229 11.38 -6.75 -9.42
N THR A 230 11.56 -7.04 -10.70
CA THR A 230 12.23 -8.23 -11.19
C THR A 230 13.74 -7.95 -11.34
N ARG A 231 14.56 -9.02 -11.45
CA ARG A 231 16.00 -8.88 -11.76
C ARG A 231 16.23 -8.05 -13.03
N GLN A 232 15.36 -8.19 -14.04
CA GLN A 232 15.45 -7.42 -15.29
C GLN A 232 15.30 -5.91 -15.03
N VAL A 233 14.31 -5.49 -14.22
CA VAL A 233 14.11 -4.06 -13.88
C VAL A 233 15.30 -3.51 -13.11
N GLU A 234 15.89 -4.31 -12.23
CA GLU A 234 17.12 -3.95 -11.49
C GLU A 234 18.30 -3.78 -12.45
N GLN A 235 18.48 -4.71 -13.41
CA GLN A 235 19.54 -4.63 -14.42
C GLN A 235 19.34 -3.42 -15.34
N ASP A 236 18.11 -3.19 -15.82
CA ASP A 236 17.79 -2.04 -16.69
C ASP A 236 18.05 -0.70 -15.97
N ALA A 237 17.71 -0.61 -14.69
CA ALA A 237 17.97 0.57 -13.88
C ALA A 237 19.48 0.81 -13.67
N ARG A 238 20.24 -0.24 -13.34
CA ARG A 238 21.70 -0.15 -13.19
C ARG A 238 22.41 0.16 -14.50
N ALA A 239 21.94 -0.42 -15.61
CA ALA A 239 22.48 -0.12 -16.94
C ALA A 239 22.30 1.35 -17.33
N ARG A 240 21.23 2.03 -16.86
CA ARG A 240 20.97 3.44 -17.16
C ARG A 240 21.67 4.40 -16.20
N PHE A 241 21.60 4.12 -14.89
CA PHE A 241 22.03 5.05 -13.84
C PHE A 241 23.36 4.69 -13.17
N GLY A 242 23.89 3.48 -13.45
CA GLY A 242 25.14 3.00 -12.86
C GLY A 242 25.13 2.94 -11.35
N GLU A 243 26.26 3.27 -10.74
CA GLU A 243 26.46 3.30 -9.29
C GLU A 243 25.59 4.37 -8.56
N ARG A 244 25.07 5.36 -9.28
CA ARG A 244 24.16 6.37 -8.72
C ARG A 244 22.78 5.79 -8.35
N CYS A 245 22.51 4.52 -8.71
CA CYS A 245 21.25 3.83 -8.43
C CYS A 245 21.36 2.96 -7.18
N ALA A 246 20.44 3.13 -6.24
CA ALA A 246 20.18 2.22 -5.14
C ALA A 246 18.83 1.52 -5.33
N ILE A 247 18.75 0.24 -4.96
CA ILE A 247 17.53 -0.55 -5.10
C ILE A 247 17.10 -1.06 -3.74
N ILE A 248 15.84 -0.77 -3.33
CA ILE A 248 15.30 -1.15 -2.02
C ILE A 248 14.01 -1.98 -2.19
N HIS A 249 14.04 -3.26 -1.77
CA HIS A 249 12.88 -4.15 -1.79
C HIS A 249 12.91 -5.16 -0.63
N SER A 250 11.80 -5.91 -0.44
CA SER A 250 11.64 -6.86 0.67
C SER A 250 12.60 -8.04 0.61
N ARG A 251 13.04 -8.48 -0.59
CA ARG A 251 13.95 -9.62 -0.80
C ARG A 251 15.41 -9.34 -0.41
N LEU A 252 15.80 -8.07 -0.23
CA LEU A 252 17.14 -7.74 0.27
C LEU A 252 17.32 -8.20 1.71
N THR A 253 18.49 -8.73 2.03
CA THR A 253 18.86 -9.03 3.42
C THR A 253 18.86 -7.73 4.25
N PRO A 254 18.58 -7.81 5.57
CA PRO A 254 18.62 -6.62 6.42
C PRO A 254 19.95 -5.88 6.37
N SER A 255 21.07 -6.61 6.29
CA SER A 255 22.43 -6.03 6.19
C SER A 255 22.64 -5.25 4.89
N ARG A 256 22.15 -5.78 3.76
CA ARG A 256 22.23 -5.12 2.45
C ARG A 256 21.33 -3.89 2.40
N LYS A 257 20.13 -3.95 3.00
CA LYS A 257 19.28 -2.76 3.15
C LYS A 257 19.97 -1.64 3.91
N LEU A 258 20.70 -1.97 4.98
CA LEU A 258 21.46 -0.99 5.77
C LEU A 258 22.61 -0.39 4.94
N ALA A 259 23.32 -1.21 4.16
CA ALA A 259 24.39 -0.74 3.29
C ALA A 259 23.87 0.23 2.22
N GLU A 260 22.77 -0.13 1.52
CA GLU A 260 22.14 0.79 0.54
C GLU A 260 21.62 2.07 1.22
N TRP A 261 21.04 1.95 2.42
CA TRP A 261 20.58 3.11 3.21
C TRP A 261 21.71 4.13 3.47
N ARG A 262 22.89 3.62 3.86
CA ARG A 262 24.06 4.49 4.10
C ARG A 262 24.64 5.08 2.82
N ARG A 263 24.69 4.31 1.71
CA ARG A 263 25.09 4.84 0.40
C ARG A 263 24.21 6.00 -0.03
N ILE A 264 22.89 5.89 0.18
CA ILE A 264 21.93 6.97 -0.12
C ILE A 264 22.19 8.18 0.78
N GLY A 265 22.32 7.98 2.10
CA GLY A 265 22.59 9.05 3.05
C GLY A 265 23.91 9.79 2.79
N LYS A 266 24.93 9.09 2.28
CA LYS A 266 26.23 9.67 1.87
C LYS A 266 26.21 10.28 0.47
N LYS A 267 25.07 10.36 -0.20
CA LYS A 267 24.91 10.85 -1.59
C LYS A 267 25.68 10.03 -2.66
N GLU A 268 26.16 8.84 -2.33
CA GLU A 268 26.77 7.92 -3.29
C GLU A 268 25.71 7.40 -4.29
N ALA A 269 24.48 7.20 -3.83
CA ALA A 269 23.33 6.92 -4.68
C ALA A 269 22.35 8.11 -4.65
N ARG A 270 21.98 8.60 -5.82
CA ARG A 270 21.12 9.78 -6.02
C ARG A 270 19.73 9.42 -6.54
N ILE A 271 19.56 8.23 -7.11
CA ILE A 271 18.26 7.67 -7.49
C ILE A 271 18.00 6.40 -6.68
N VAL A 272 16.84 6.35 -6.06
CA VAL A 272 16.39 5.16 -5.31
C VAL A 272 15.17 4.58 -6.01
N ILE A 273 15.28 3.35 -6.50
CA ILE A 273 14.18 2.59 -7.08
C ILE A 273 13.76 1.53 -6.08
N GLY A 274 12.48 1.44 -5.78
CA GLY A 274 12.07 0.47 -4.80
C GLY A 274 10.57 0.30 -4.63
N ALA A 275 10.23 -0.70 -3.79
CA ALA A 275 8.85 -0.94 -3.40
C ALA A 275 8.39 0.08 -2.33
N ARG A 276 7.20 -0.12 -1.80
CA ARG A 276 6.56 0.73 -0.79
C ARG A 276 7.51 1.31 0.27
N SER A 277 8.41 0.49 0.86
CA SER A 277 9.30 0.94 1.93
C SER A 277 10.41 1.90 1.48
N ALA A 278 10.71 1.95 0.18
CA ALA A 278 11.68 2.91 -0.36
C ALA A 278 11.23 4.37 -0.20
N VAL A 279 9.94 4.61 0.08
CA VAL A 279 9.41 5.95 0.37
C VAL A 279 10.11 6.64 1.54
N PHE A 280 10.82 5.90 2.38
CA PHE A 280 11.57 6.42 3.53
C PHE A 280 13.07 6.57 3.26
N ALA A 281 13.55 6.30 2.07
CA ALA A 281 14.98 6.42 1.77
C ALA A 281 15.51 7.81 2.12
N PRO A 282 16.70 7.92 2.78
CA PRO A 282 17.27 9.18 3.25
C PRO A 282 17.96 9.95 2.12
N ILE A 283 17.17 10.32 1.11
CA ILE A 283 17.64 11.04 -0.07
C ILE A 283 17.75 12.51 0.31
N SER A 284 18.98 13.06 0.26
CA SER A 284 19.21 14.49 0.41
C SER A 284 18.84 15.23 -0.88
N ASP A 285 18.34 16.47 -0.75
CA ASP A 285 17.96 17.32 -1.88
C ASP A 285 16.97 16.63 -2.83
N LEU A 286 15.95 15.97 -2.26
CA LEU A 286 14.92 15.25 -3.01
C LEU A 286 14.13 16.22 -3.90
N GLY A 287 14.30 16.09 -5.22
CA GLY A 287 13.65 16.96 -6.20
C GLY A 287 12.51 16.31 -6.97
N LEU A 288 12.49 14.96 -7.00
CA LEU A 288 11.50 14.21 -7.77
C LEU A 288 11.08 12.92 -7.05
N ILE A 289 9.78 12.74 -6.93
CA ILE A 289 9.16 11.49 -6.49
C ILE A 289 8.29 10.95 -7.61
N ILE A 290 8.51 9.70 -8.02
CA ILE A 290 7.72 9.00 -9.03
C ILE A 290 6.99 7.84 -8.37
N ILE A 291 5.71 7.66 -8.69
CA ILE A 291 4.92 6.49 -8.29
C ILE A 291 4.31 5.87 -9.54
N ASP A 292 4.86 4.74 -9.97
CA ASP A 292 4.32 3.96 -11.08
C ASP A 292 3.19 3.06 -10.58
N GLU A 293 2.19 2.82 -11.44
CA GLU A 293 0.99 2.03 -11.11
C GLU A 293 0.40 2.42 -9.75
N GLU A 294 0.11 3.72 -9.54
CA GLU A 294 -0.25 4.31 -8.24
C GLU A 294 -1.48 3.68 -7.57
N HIS A 295 -2.36 3.05 -8.37
CA HIS A 295 -3.55 2.34 -7.91
C HIS A 295 -3.23 1.01 -7.21
N ASP A 296 -1.94 0.56 -7.23
CA ASP A 296 -1.59 -0.75 -6.71
C ASP A 296 -1.77 -0.84 -5.19
N ALA A 297 -2.53 -1.86 -4.75
CA ALA A 297 -2.81 -2.08 -3.33
C ALA A 297 -1.55 -2.41 -2.49
N SER A 298 -0.42 -2.81 -3.12
CA SER A 298 0.83 -3.10 -2.41
C SER A 298 1.48 -1.85 -1.80
N TYR A 299 1.07 -0.66 -2.22
CA TYR A 299 1.50 0.59 -1.60
C TYR A 299 0.91 0.83 -0.21
N LYS A 300 -0.11 0.08 0.20
CA LYS A 300 -0.63 0.07 1.57
C LYS A 300 0.09 -0.95 2.44
N SER A 301 0.53 -0.56 3.65
CA SER A 301 1.13 -1.47 4.61
C SER A 301 0.08 -2.39 5.23
N GLY A 302 0.38 -3.70 5.29
CA GLY A 302 -0.44 -4.69 5.99
C GLY A 302 -0.19 -4.77 7.50
N THR A 303 0.86 -4.10 8.00
CA THR A 303 1.26 -4.09 9.42
C THR A 303 1.28 -2.67 9.97
N THR A 304 1.21 -2.53 11.28
CA THR A 304 1.28 -1.23 11.98
C THR A 304 2.68 -0.61 11.85
N PRO A 305 2.73 0.70 11.53
CA PRO A 305 1.64 1.57 11.06
C PRO A 305 1.15 1.16 9.68
N ARG A 306 -0.17 1.16 9.47
CA ARG A 306 -0.79 0.79 8.19
C ARG A 306 -0.74 1.96 7.21
N TYR A 307 0.46 2.45 6.92
CA TYR A 307 0.67 3.60 6.05
C TYR A 307 0.42 3.27 4.58
N HIS A 308 0.10 4.30 3.80
CA HIS A 308 0.03 4.24 2.34
C HIS A 308 1.19 5.05 1.75
N ALA A 309 2.04 4.42 0.92
CA ALA A 309 3.23 5.09 0.37
C ALA A 309 2.89 6.34 -0.44
N ARG A 310 1.74 6.39 -1.14
CA ARG A 310 1.26 7.59 -1.84
C ARG A 310 1.07 8.76 -0.86
N GLN A 311 0.44 8.54 0.30
CA GLN A 311 0.23 9.59 1.31
C GLN A 311 1.56 10.08 1.90
N VAL A 312 2.48 9.15 2.16
CA VAL A 312 3.84 9.49 2.64
C VAL A 312 4.59 10.29 1.58
N ALA A 313 4.54 9.87 0.31
CA ALA A 313 5.16 10.57 -0.81
C ALA A 313 4.59 11.99 -0.99
N MET A 314 3.26 12.14 -0.90
CA MET A 314 2.61 13.47 -0.92
C MET A 314 3.08 14.36 0.25
N ARG A 315 3.26 13.78 1.44
CA ARG A 315 3.78 14.51 2.60
C ARG A 315 5.23 14.92 2.40
N ARG A 316 6.07 13.99 1.92
CA ARG A 316 7.48 14.26 1.61
C ARG A 316 7.62 15.35 0.53
N ALA A 317 6.89 15.21 -0.58
CA ALA A 317 6.92 16.21 -1.65
C ALA A 317 6.60 17.63 -1.15
N ARG A 318 5.65 17.76 -0.21
CA ARG A 318 5.31 19.05 0.40
C ARG A 318 6.39 19.56 1.36
N LEU A 319 7.00 18.67 2.17
CA LEU A 319 8.04 19.04 3.14
C LEU A 319 9.34 19.43 2.44
N GLU A 320 9.72 18.68 1.42
CA GLU A 320 11.02 18.80 0.74
C GLU A 320 10.95 19.66 -0.54
N GLY A 321 9.73 20.12 -0.92
CA GLY A 321 9.53 20.96 -2.11
C GLY A 321 9.72 20.19 -3.43
N ALA A 322 9.63 18.87 -3.42
CA ALA A 322 9.83 18.01 -4.57
C ALA A 322 8.60 17.94 -5.49
N ARG A 323 8.83 17.65 -6.79
CA ARG A 323 7.79 17.25 -7.72
C ARG A 323 7.30 15.85 -7.37
N LEU A 324 5.99 15.61 -7.41
CA LEU A 324 5.41 14.28 -7.29
C LEU A 324 4.70 13.91 -8.59
N VAL A 325 5.20 12.91 -9.28
CA VAL A 325 4.61 12.40 -10.54
C VAL A 325 4.06 11.01 -10.30
N MET A 326 2.77 10.85 -10.43
CA MET A 326 2.09 9.55 -10.32
C MET A 326 1.61 9.11 -11.69
N GLY A 327 1.53 7.80 -11.93
CA GLY A 327 0.99 7.34 -13.20
C GLY A 327 0.39 5.96 -13.14
N SER A 328 -0.58 5.74 -14.03
CA SER A 328 -1.23 4.45 -14.24
C SER A 328 -1.99 4.41 -15.55
N ALA A 329 -2.29 3.18 -16.01
CA ALA A 329 -3.27 2.93 -17.06
C ALA A 329 -4.70 2.90 -16.51
N THR A 330 -4.85 2.63 -15.24
CA THR A 330 -6.13 2.52 -14.53
C THR A 330 -6.03 3.32 -13.22
N PRO A 331 -6.23 4.64 -13.27
CA PRO A 331 -6.16 5.52 -12.11
C PRO A 331 -7.04 5.05 -10.94
N SER A 332 -6.60 5.27 -9.72
CA SER A 332 -7.50 5.13 -8.57
C SER A 332 -8.59 6.22 -8.61
N PRO A 333 -9.81 5.96 -8.10
CA PRO A 333 -10.85 6.97 -7.99
C PRO A 333 -10.39 8.22 -7.23
N GLU A 334 -9.53 8.06 -6.22
CA GLU A 334 -8.95 9.17 -5.46
C GLU A 334 -8.04 10.05 -6.33
N ALA A 335 -7.17 9.45 -7.15
CA ALA A 335 -6.30 10.19 -8.05
C ALA A 335 -7.10 10.86 -9.18
N TRP A 336 -8.11 10.16 -9.71
CA TRP A 336 -8.99 10.70 -10.76
C TRP A 336 -9.76 11.92 -10.26
N GLN A 337 -10.34 11.85 -9.06
CA GLN A 337 -11.02 12.99 -8.45
C GLN A 337 -10.08 14.16 -8.22
N ALA A 338 -8.88 13.91 -7.68
CA ALA A 338 -7.90 14.95 -7.45
C ALA A 338 -7.46 15.67 -8.76
N CYS A 339 -7.38 14.94 -9.88
CA CYS A 339 -7.16 15.53 -11.19
C CYS A 339 -8.36 16.41 -11.65
N ARG A 340 -9.58 15.94 -11.43
CA ARG A 340 -10.81 16.71 -11.79
C ARG A 340 -10.96 18.00 -10.97
N GLU A 341 -10.54 17.95 -9.72
CA GLU A 341 -10.55 19.11 -8.79
C GLU A 341 -9.35 20.06 -8.98
N GLY A 342 -8.45 19.76 -9.92
CA GLY A 342 -7.26 20.58 -10.18
C GLY A 342 -6.17 20.48 -9.11
N GLN A 343 -6.27 19.52 -8.19
CA GLN A 343 -5.24 19.26 -7.18
C GLN A 343 -4.00 18.60 -7.77
N MET A 344 -4.15 17.93 -8.93
CA MET A 344 -3.07 17.35 -9.74
C MET A 344 -3.24 17.73 -11.20
N LEU A 345 -2.14 18.16 -11.83
CA LEU A 345 -2.12 18.42 -13.26
C LEU A 345 -1.96 17.12 -14.05
N ARG A 346 -2.92 16.80 -14.94
CA ARG A 346 -2.93 15.55 -15.69
C ARG A 346 -2.37 15.72 -17.10
N PHE A 347 -1.54 14.76 -17.51
CA PHE A 347 -1.03 14.59 -18.87
C PHE A 347 -1.47 13.24 -19.42
N ASP A 348 -2.04 13.24 -20.62
CA ASP A 348 -2.62 12.06 -21.26
C ASP A 348 -1.71 11.56 -22.39
N LEU A 349 -1.32 10.29 -22.34
CA LEU A 349 -0.57 9.60 -23.40
C LEU A 349 -1.52 8.67 -24.16
N SER A 350 -1.83 9.00 -25.40
CA SER A 350 -2.77 8.25 -26.24
C SER A 350 -2.09 7.24 -27.19
N ASN A 351 -0.86 7.51 -27.62
CA ASN A 351 -0.20 6.73 -28.66
C ASN A 351 0.73 5.66 -28.09
N ARG A 352 0.72 4.46 -28.71
CA ARG A 352 1.67 3.40 -28.44
C ARG A 352 2.89 3.51 -29.36
N PRO A 353 4.11 3.76 -28.87
CA PRO A 353 5.31 3.89 -29.73
C PRO A 353 5.64 2.62 -30.51
N ALA A 354 5.32 1.43 -29.99
CA ALA A 354 5.63 0.15 -30.59
C ALA A 354 4.68 -0.27 -31.74
N GLY A 355 3.77 0.58 -32.18
CA GLY A 355 2.84 0.30 -33.29
C GLY A 355 1.74 -0.73 -32.98
N GLY A 356 1.66 -1.25 -31.76
CA GLY A 356 0.60 -2.18 -31.35
C GLY A 356 -0.77 -1.49 -31.28
N SER A 357 -1.83 -2.22 -31.65
CA SER A 357 -3.21 -1.78 -31.50
C SER A 357 -3.77 -2.13 -30.11
N PHE A 358 -4.91 -1.52 -29.75
CA PHE A 358 -5.70 -2.05 -28.63
C PHE A 358 -6.21 -3.45 -29.04
N PRO A 359 -6.12 -4.46 -28.15
CA PRO A 359 -6.59 -5.79 -28.51
C PRO A 359 -8.10 -5.79 -28.72
N GLU A 360 -8.59 -6.64 -29.60
CA GLU A 360 -10.01 -6.91 -29.71
C GLU A 360 -10.48 -7.71 -28.51
N MET A 361 -11.53 -7.22 -27.82
CA MET A 361 -12.02 -7.84 -26.58
C MET A 361 -13.41 -8.43 -26.80
N HIS A 362 -13.55 -9.72 -26.51
CA HIS A 362 -14.80 -10.46 -26.61
C HIS A 362 -15.32 -10.86 -25.23
N ILE A 363 -16.57 -10.49 -24.92
CA ILE A 363 -17.24 -10.97 -23.72
C ILE A 363 -17.91 -12.31 -24.06
N ILE A 364 -17.54 -13.35 -23.31
CA ILE A 364 -18.10 -14.71 -23.46
C ILE A 364 -19.04 -15.00 -22.31
N ASP A 365 -20.30 -15.26 -22.64
CA ASP A 365 -21.32 -15.65 -21.66
C ASP A 365 -21.13 -17.12 -21.22
N MET A 366 -20.78 -17.29 -19.96
CA MET A 366 -20.55 -18.60 -19.36
C MET A 366 -21.78 -19.16 -18.61
N ARG A 367 -22.95 -18.51 -18.70
CA ARG A 367 -24.18 -19.02 -18.08
C ARG A 367 -24.61 -20.31 -18.76
N GLY A 368 -24.87 -21.35 -17.96
CA GLY A 368 -25.25 -22.68 -18.46
C GLY A 368 -24.14 -23.46 -19.18
N ARG A 369 -22.91 -22.93 -19.28
CA ARG A 369 -21.77 -23.64 -19.85
C ARG A 369 -21.01 -24.40 -18.78
N HIS A 370 -20.51 -25.61 -19.13
CA HIS A 370 -19.62 -26.42 -18.29
C HIS A 370 -18.18 -26.20 -18.67
N GLY A 371 -17.25 -26.40 -17.71
CA GLY A 371 -15.83 -26.16 -17.91
C GLY A 371 -15.42 -24.70 -17.59
N LEU A 372 -14.11 -24.46 -17.59
CA LEU A 372 -13.49 -23.14 -17.33
C LEU A 372 -13.06 -22.44 -18.62
N ILE A 373 -12.84 -23.21 -19.70
CA ILE A 373 -12.39 -22.70 -21.00
C ILE A 373 -13.53 -22.88 -22.01
N SER A 374 -14.07 -21.78 -22.52
CA SER A 374 -15.10 -21.82 -23.57
C SER A 374 -14.53 -22.33 -24.89
N ASP A 375 -15.40 -22.77 -25.80
CA ASP A 375 -14.95 -23.29 -27.10
C ASP A 375 -14.33 -22.18 -27.96
N GLU A 376 -14.86 -20.97 -27.88
CA GLU A 376 -14.33 -19.79 -28.58
C GLU A 376 -12.90 -19.47 -28.12
N LEU A 377 -12.63 -19.53 -26.81
CA LEU A 377 -11.27 -19.35 -26.29
C LEU A 377 -10.38 -20.54 -26.67
N ALA A 378 -10.91 -21.77 -26.61
CA ALA A 378 -10.15 -22.97 -26.98
C ALA A 378 -9.68 -22.93 -28.43
N ASP A 379 -10.51 -22.48 -29.35
CA ASP A 379 -10.17 -22.34 -30.76
C ASP A 379 -9.11 -21.25 -30.96
N ALA A 380 -9.24 -20.09 -30.27
CA ALA A 380 -8.24 -19.03 -30.30
C ALA A 380 -6.87 -19.48 -29.75
N LEU A 381 -6.85 -20.34 -28.71
CA LEU A 381 -5.60 -20.92 -28.17
C LEU A 381 -4.92 -21.82 -29.21
N ARG A 382 -5.67 -22.68 -29.89
CA ARG A 382 -5.15 -23.55 -30.96
C ARG A 382 -4.60 -22.74 -32.14
N ASP A 383 -5.30 -21.68 -32.53
CA ASP A 383 -4.88 -20.81 -33.64
C ASP A 383 -3.65 -19.96 -33.28
N ALA A 384 -3.53 -19.53 -32.01
CA ALA A 384 -2.32 -18.88 -31.51
C ALA A 384 -1.12 -19.84 -31.64
N LYS A 385 -1.26 -21.09 -31.20
CA LYS A 385 -0.18 -22.10 -31.32
C LYS A 385 0.20 -22.37 -32.76
N LYS A 386 -0.77 -22.59 -33.66
CA LYS A 386 -0.52 -22.80 -35.10
C LYS A 386 0.27 -21.62 -35.72
N ALA A 387 0.04 -20.40 -35.23
CA ALA A 387 0.75 -19.20 -35.65
C ALA A 387 2.11 -19.00 -34.95
N GLY A 388 2.59 -19.96 -34.12
CA GLY A 388 3.81 -19.84 -33.34
C GLY A 388 3.75 -18.73 -32.27
N ARG A 389 2.52 -18.43 -31.77
CA ARG A 389 2.26 -17.38 -30.78
C ARG A 389 1.86 -18.00 -29.43
N GLN A 390 2.02 -17.19 -28.41
CA GLN A 390 1.76 -17.59 -27.03
C GLN A 390 0.44 -17.06 -26.50
N SER A 391 -0.04 -17.68 -25.41
CA SER A 391 -1.28 -17.30 -24.77
C SER A 391 -1.11 -17.15 -23.26
N ILE A 392 -1.95 -16.31 -22.65
CA ILE A 392 -2.02 -16.14 -21.20
C ILE A 392 -3.45 -16.45 -20.75
N LEU A 393 -3.58 -17.34 -19.77
CA LEU A 393 -4.85 -17.58 -19.06
C LEU A 393 -4.77 -16.97 -17.67
N PHE A 394 -5.63 -16.01 -17.43
CA PHE A 394 -5.67 -15.28 -16.17
C PHE A 394 -6.86 -15.71 -15.32
N LEU A 395 -6.59 -16.07 -14.06
CA LEU A 395 -7.62 -16.34 -13.05
C LEU A 395 -7.49 -15.37 -11.87
N ASN A 396 -8.57 -14.68 -11.53
CA ASN A 396 -8.61 -13.83 -10.35
C ASN A 396 -8.86 -14.66 -9.08
N ARG A 397 -7.79 -15.27 -8.51
CA ARG A 397 -7.88 -16.17 -7.34
C ARG A 397 -8.04 -15.45 -5.99
N ARG A 398 -7.94 -14.13 -5.88
CA ARG A 398 -7.97 -13.44 -4.58
C ARG A 398 -9.37 -13.41 -4.00
N GLY A 399 -9.56 -14.16 -2.90
CA GLY A 399 -10.65 -14.08 -1.94
C GLY A 399 -11.50 -15.34 -1.86
N PHE A 400 -11.27 -16.16 -0.84
CA PHE A 400 -12.22 -17.15 -0.32
C PHE A 400 -13.39 -16.45 0.38
N ALA A 401 -14.09 -15.53 -0.29
CA ALA A 401 -15.36 -15.09 0.23
C ALA A 401 -16.39 -16.19 -0.06
N HIS A 402 -16.95 -16.78 0.98
CA HIS A 402 -18.08 -17.69 0.88
C HIS A 402 -19.33 -16.89 0.47
N THR A 403 -19.29 -16.28 -0.72
CA THR A 403 -20.44 -15.61 -1.30
C THR A 403 -21.23 -16.59 -2.16
N LEU A 404 -22.55 -16.54 -2.03
CA LEU A 404 -23.44 -17.32 -2.85
C LEU A 404 -23.71 -16.62 -4.16
N MET A 405 -23.55 -17.35 -5.25
CA MET A 405 -23.88 -16.92 -6.60
C MET A 405 -24.79 -17.94 -7.27
N CYS A 406 -25.80 -17.47 -7.96
CA CYS A 406 -26.62 -18.31 -8.80
C CYS A 406 -25.83 -18.76 -10.03
N GLN A 407 -25.68 -20.08 -10.23
CA GLN A 407 -24.95 -20.63 -11.38
C GLN A 407 -25.71 -20.42 -12.69
N THR A 408 -27.04 -20.28 -12.61
CA THR A 408 -27.91 -20.08 -13.79
C THR A 408 -27.85 -18.65 -14.33
N CYS A 409 -28.02 -17.63 -13.46
CA CYS A 409 -28.12 -16.22 -13.91
C CYS A 409 -26.98 -15.31 -13.44
N GLY A 410 -26.02 -15.84 -12.68
CA GLY A 410 -24.90 -15.06 -12.14
C GLY A 410 -25.27 -14.05 -11.03
N SER A 411 -26.55 -14.00 -10.59
CA SER A 411 -26.98 -13.06 -9.54
C SER A 411 -26.33 -13.37 -8.21
N GLN A 412 -25.98 -12.30 -7.49
CA GLN A 412 -25.42 -12.32 -6.13
C GLN A 412 -26.39 -11.71 -5.16
N LEU A 413 -26.32 -12.15 -3.90
CA LEU A 413 -27.11 -11.59 -2.82
C LEU A 413 -26.37 -10.39 -2.23
N LEU A 414 -26.97 -9.19 -2.38
CA LEU A 414 -26.39 -7.92 -1.94
C LEU A 414 -27.04 -7.45 -0.64
N CYS A 415 -26.26 -6.77 0.20
CA CYS A 415 -26.79 -6.08 1.36
C CYS A 415 -27.68 -4.92 0.92
N LYS A 416 -28.88 -4.81 1.52
CA LYS A 416 -29.88 -3.77 1.21
C LYS A 416 -29.40 -2.34 1.59
N HIS A 417 -28.46 -2.24 2.54
CA HIS A 417 -27.98 -0.96 3.05
C HIS A 417 -26.63 -0.53 2.47
N CYS A 418 -25.77 -1.50 2.09
CA CYS A 418 -24.38 -1.22 1.69
C CYS A 418 -24.10 -1.57 0.23
N SER A 419 -25.04 -2.22 -0.47
CA SER A 419 -24.87 -2.69 -1.87
C SER A 419 -23.63 -3.57 -2.10
N VAL A 420 -23.05 -4.15 -1.04
CA VAL A 420 -21.94 -5.11 -1.11
C VAL A 420 -22.49 -6.54 -1.01
N PRO A 421 -21.80 -7.55 -1.62
CA PRO A 421 -22.20 -8.93 -1.50
C PRO A 421 -22.24 -9.42 -0.04
N LEU A 422 -23.28 -10.20 0.28
CA LEU A 422 -23.41 -10.84 1.58
C LEU A 422 -22.52 -12.09 1.63
N THR A 423 -21.86 -12.30 2.77
CA THR A 423 -21.05 -13.48 3.03
C THR A 423 -21.84 -14.50 3.84
N TYR A 424 -21.82 -15.75 3.40
CA TYR A 424 -22.50 -16.83 4.10
C TYR A 424 -21.65 -17.42 5.22
N HIS A 425 -22.25 -17.55 6.38
CA HIS A 425 -21.66 -18.17 7.57
C HIS A 425 -22.30 -19.53 7.80
N LYS A 426 -21.53 -20.59 7.50
CA LYS A 426 -22.00 -21.98 7.59
C LYS A 426 -22.49 -22.35 9.00
N ALA A 427 -21.80 -21.88 10.04
CA ALA A 427 -22.15 -22.17 11.44
C ALA A 427 -23.50 -21.60 11.87
N SER A 428 -23.90 -20.43 11.35
CA SER A 428 -25.19 -19.79 11.67
C SER A 428 -26.25 -19.97 10.60
N ASN A 429 -25.90 -20.58 9.44
CA ASN A 429 -26.73 -20.71 8.24
C ASN A 429 -27.35 -19.36 7.79
N ARG A 430 -26.58 -18.26 7.91
CA ARG A 430 -27.00 -16.90 7.59
C ARG A 430 -26.06 -16.22 6.61
N LEU A 431 -26.61 -15.28 5.87
CA LEU A 431 -25.87 -14.34 5.03
C LEU A 431 -25.67 -13.05 5.80
N ASN A 432 -24.44 -12.58 5.99
CA ASN A 432 -24.11 -11.40 6.78
C ASN A 432 -23.44 -10.32 5.93
N CYS A 433 -23.80 -9.08 6.17
CA CYS A 433 -23.05 -7.92 5.70
C CYS A 433 -21.94 -7.57 6.69
N HIS A 434 -20.70 -7.56 6.24
CA HIS A 434 -19.55 -7.23 7.08
C HIS A 434 -19.29 -5.72 7.28
N TYR A 435 -20.14 -4.87 6.71
CA TYR A 435 -20.09 -3.41 6.93
C TYR A 435 -21.04 -2.97 8.03
N CYS A 436 -22.32 -3.24 7.86
CA CYS A 436 -23.35 -2.76 8.77
C CYS A 436 -23.91 -3.83 9.74
N GLY A 437 -23.47 -5.11 9.60
CA GLY A 437 -24.00 -6.20 10.42
C GLY A 437 -25.38 -6.72 10.00
N TYR A 438 -25.98 -6.19 8.91
CA TYR A 438 -27.23 -6.73 8.37
C TYR A 438 -27.08 -8.22 8.08
N HIS A 439 -28.10 -9.02 8.41
CA HIS A 439 -28.12 -10.45 8.15
C HIS A 439 -29.48 -10.94 7.67
N GLU A 440 -29.46 -11.97 6.85
CA GLU A 440 -30.66 -12.67 6.38
C GLU A 440 -30.43 -14.18 6.29
N ILE A 441 -31.50 -14.94 6.18
CA ILE A 441 -31.44 -16.40 6.03
C ILE A 441 -31.10 -16.72 4.57
N LYS A 442 -30.29 -17.76 4.33
CA LYS A 442 -29.98 -18.23 2.98
C LYS A 442 -31.27 -18.61 2.25
N PRO A 443 -31.60 -17.97 1.11
CA PRO A 443 -32.77 -18.31 0.34
C PRO A 443 -32.61 -19.72 -0.27
N ARG A 444 -33.74 -20.43 -0.44
CA ARG A 444 -33.77 -21.75 -1.06
C ARG A 444 -33.59 -21.67 -2.59
N ALA A 445 -34.06 -20.58 -3.19
CA ALA A 445 -33.96 -20.31 -4.62
C ALA A 445 -33.41 -18.93 -4.89
N CYS A 446 -32.85 -18.71 -6.06
CA CYS A 446 -32.34 -17.42 -6.49
C CYS A 446 -33.49 -16.39 -6.55
N PRO A 447 -33.37 -15.24 -5.85
CA PRO A 447 -34.40 -14.19 -5.90
C PRO A 447 -34.60 -13.58 -7.29
N SER A 448 -33.59 -13.68 -8.17
CA SER A 448 -33.64 -13.06 -9.50
C SER A 448 -34.25 -13.96 -10.58
N CYS A 449 -33.98 -15.28 -10.54
CA CYS A 449 -34.45 -16.19 -11.62
C CYS A 449 -35.15 -17.44 -11.13
N GLY A 450 -35.34 -17.64 -9.81
CA GLY A 450 -36.02 -18.80 -9.23
C GLY A 450 -35.21 -20.09 -9.23
N SER A 451 -34.01 -20.15 -9.79
CA SER A 451 -33.18 -21.35 -9.83
C SER A 451 -32.76 -21.81 -8.44
N LEU A 452 -32.73 -23.12 -8.23
CA LEU A 452 -32.23 -23.75 -6.99
C LEU A 452 -30.71 -23.88 -6.96
N ASP A 453 -30.03 -23.65 -8.07
CA ASP A 453 -28.60 -23.81 -8.23
C ASP A 453 -27.82 -22.58 -7.66
N LEU A 454 -27.79 -22.51 -6.34
CA LEU A 454 -27.01 -21.52 -5.58
C LEU A 454 -25.74 -22.19 -5.06
N ALA A 455 -24.61 -21.91 -5.71
CA ALA A 455 -23.31 -22.50 -5.36
C ALA A 455 -22.28 -21.46 -4.95
N TRP A 456 -21.16 -21.96 -4.41
CA TRP A 456 -20.01 -21.13 -4.04
C TRP A 456 -19.21 -20.73 -5.27
N ALA A 457 -18.80 -19.50 -5.35
CA ALA A 457 -17.92 -19.01 -6.41
C ALA A 457 -16.44 -19.31 -6.08
N SER A 458 -16.00 -20.58 -6.24
CA SER A 458 -14.57 -20.91 -6.04
C SER A 458 -14.11 -22.02 -6.98
N TYR A 459 -13.10 -21.68 -7.82
CA TYR A 459 -12.34 -22.65 -8.62
C TYR A 459 -10.83 -22.35 -8.46
N GLY A 460 -10.00 -23.42 -8.31
CA GLY A 460 -8.55 -23.30 -8.20
C GLY A 460 -7.84 -23.30 -9.56
N THR A 461 -6.61 -22.81 -9.59
CA THR A 461 -5.71 -22.89 -10.76
C THR A 461 -5.37 -24.33 -11.17
N GLU A 462 -5.44 -25.28 -10.23
CA GLU A 462 -5.23 -26.71 -10.46
C GLU A 462 -6.23 -27.28 -11.46
N ARG A 463 -7.51 -26.92 -11.32
CA ARG A 463 -8.56 -27.37 -12.23
C ARG A 463 -8.40 -26.84 -13.65
N ILE A 464 -7.77 -25.67 -13.80
CA ILE A 464 -7.44 -25.15 -15.14
C ILE A 464 -6.32 -25.99 -15.76
N GLU A 465 -5.32 -26.40 -14.98
CA GLU A 465 -4.24 -27.29 -15.46
C GLU A 465 -4.79 -28.65 -15.89
N GLU A 466 -5.71 -29.23 -15.10
CA GLU A 466 -6.40 -30.48 -15.47
C GLU A 466 -7.14 -30.33 -16.81
N GLU A 467 -7.95 -29.27 -16.96
CA GLU A 467 -8.69 -29.02 -18.21
C GLU A 467 -7.76 -28.75 -19.41
N LEU A 468 -6.62 -28.05 -19.17
CA LEU A 468 -5.60 -27.85 -20.21
C LEU A 468 -4.94 -29.16 -20.62
N HIS A 469 -4.62 -30.01 -19.67
CA HIS A 469 -4.00 -31.30 -19.94
C HIS A 469 -4.91 -32.22 -20.76
N GLU A 470 -6.21 -32.22 -20.45
CA GLU A 470 -7.23 -33.00 -21.17
C GLU A 470 -7.51 -32.44 -22.57
N ARG A 471 -7.69 -31.13 -22.72
CA ARG A 471 -8.16 -30.52 -23.99
C ARG A 471 -7.01 -30.10 -24.93
N PHE A 472 -5.80 -29.97 -24.42
CA PHE A 472 -4.61 -29.47 -25.18
C PHE A 472 -3.34 -30.28 -24.86
N PRO A 473 -3.33 -31.61 -25.04
CA PRO A 473 -2.18 -32.45 -24.66
C PRO A 473 -0.91 -32.13 -25.45
N ASP A 474 -1.03 -31.46 -26.58
CA ASP A 474 0.04 -31.03 -27.47
C ASP A 474 0.59 -29.64 -27.15
N MET A 475 0.00 -28.91 -26.17
CA MET A 475 0.43 -27.55 -25.78
C MET A 475 1.20 -27.56 -24.47
N SER A 476 2.40 -26.99 -24.48
CA SER A 476 3.15 -26.78 -23.25
C SER A 476 2.51 -25.66 -22.40
N HIS A 477 2.31 -25.92 -21.11
CA HIS A 477 1.78 -24.93 -20.21
C HIS A 477 2.55 -24.85 -18.89
N ALA A 478 2.52 -23.69 -18.23
CA ALA A 478 3.12 -23.50 -16.92
C ALA A 478 2.22 -22.62 -16.03
N ARG A 479 2.28 -22.83 -14.72
CA ARG A 479 1.49 -22.11 -13.72
C ARG A 479 2.36 -21.16 -12.91
N LEU A 480 1.89 -19.93 -12.76
CA LEU A 480 2.47 -18.90 -11.89
C LEU A 480 1.42 -18.42 -10.88
N ASP A 481 1.45 -18.97 -9.69
CA ASP A 481 0.67 -18.51 -8.55
C ASP A 481 1.52 -18.44 -7.28
N THR A 482 0.92 -18.03 -6.16
CA THR A 482 1.63 -17.86 -4.89
C THR A 482 2.23 -19.18 -4.38
N ASP A 483 1.61 -20.32 -4.70
CA ASP A 483 2.04 -21.62 -4.21
C ASP A 483 3.28 -22.12 -4.99
N THR A 484 3.30 -21.92 -6.31
CA THR A 484 4.41 -22.33 -7.19
C THR A 484 5.62 -21.40 -7.07
N THR A 485 5.41 -20.11 -6.77
CA THR A 485 6.49 -19.11 -6.70
C THR A 485 7.27 -19.13 -5.39
N ASN A 486 6.86 -19.91 -4.39
CA ASN A 486 7.63 -20.12 -3.16
C ASN A 486 8.93 -20.92 -3.40
N THR A 487 9.03 -21.64 -4.51
CA THR A 487 10.25 -22.35 -4.90
C THR A 487 11.28 -21.36 -5.46
N LYS A 488 12.46 -21.31 -4.86
CA LYS A 488 13.53 -20.39 -5.26
C LYS A 488 13.93 -20.61 -6.73
N GLY A 489 13.87 -19.55 -7.55
CA GLY A 489 14.24 -19.57 -8.97
C GLY A 489 13.10 -19.96 -9.92
N TYR A 490 12.03 -20.65 -9.45
CA TYR A 490 10.96 -21.11 -10.34
C TYR A 490 10.27 -19.97 -11.11
N LEU A 491 10.05 -18.83 -10.46
CA LEU A 491 9.45 -17.66 -11.10
C LEU A 491 10.31 -17.17 -12.27
N GLU A 492 11.58 -16.94 -12.01
CA GLU A 492 12.52 -16.42 -13.01
C GLU A 492 12.71 -17.39 -14.18
N ASP A 493 12.89 -18.68 -13.89
CA ASP A 493 13.07 -19.73 -14.90
C ASP A 493 11.84 -19.87 -15.79
N THR A 494 10.62 -19.86 -15.19
CA THR A 494 9.36 -19.96 -15.93
C THR A 494 9.14 -18.74 -16.81
N LEU A 495 9.40 -17.52 -16.30
CA LEU A 495 9.27 -16.29 -17.08
C LEU A 495 10.26 -16.25 -18.24
N LEU A 496 11.49 -16.70 -18.02
CA LEU A 496 12.51 -16.80 -19.07
C LEU A 496 12.12 -17.85 -20.13
N ALA A 497 11.64 -19.03 -19.71
CA ALA A 497 11.17 -20.07 -20.61
C ALA A 497 9.98 -19.61 -21.47
N PHE A 498 9.01 -18.90 -20.85
CA PHE A 498 7.88 -18.31 -21.58
C PHE A 498 8.35 -17.23 -22.55
N ARG A 499 9.22 -16.31 -22.14
CA ARG A 499 9.76 -15.27 -23.02
C ARG A 499 10.50 -15.84 -24.24
N ASN A 500 11.18 -16.99 -24.06
CA ASN A 500 11.91 -17.66 -25.12
C ASN A 500 11.03 -18.60 -25.98
N GLY A 501 9.70 -18.58 -25.81
CA GLY A 501 8.78 -19.37 -26.63
C GLY A 501 8.75 -20.87 -26.30
N LYS A 502 9.32 -21.32 -25.17
CA LYS A 502 9.33 -22.73 -24.75
C LYS A 502 8.03 -23.17 -24.10
N ILE A 503 7.15 -22.24 -23.76
CA ILE A 503 5.86 -22.46 -23.13
C ILE A 503 4.80 -21.78 -23.99
N ASP A 504 3.76 -22.53 -24.38
CA ASP A 504 2.66 -22.06 -25.23
C ASP A 504 1.62 -21.27 -24.44
N ILE A 505 1.25 -21.78 -23.24
CA ILE A 505 0.23 -21.20 -22.39
C ILE A 505 0.77 -20.92 -20.99
N LEU A 506 0.70 -19.67 -20.57
CA LEU A 506 1.01 -19.28 -19.19
C LEU A 506 -0.29 -19.09 -18.40
N VAL A 507 -0.50 -19.92 -17.39
CA VAL A 507 -1.63 -19.81 -16.47
C VAL A 507 -1.19 -19.03 -15.24
N GLY A 508 -1.92 -18.00 -14.86
CA GLY A 508 -1.50 -17.27 -13.68
C GLY A 508 -2.56 -16.38 -13.05
N THR A 509 -2.19 -15.86 -11.88
CA THR A 509 -2.97 -14.90 -11.13
C THR A 509 -2.39 -13.49 -11.31
N GLN A 510 -2.57 -12.59 -10.38
CA GLN A 510 -2.13 -11.19 -10.49
C GLN A 510 -0.63 -10.99 -10.83
N MET A 511 0.21 -11.99 -10.64
CA MET A 511 1.64 -11.91 -10.99
C MET A 511 1.86 -11.79 -12.49
N VAL A 512 1.02 -12.46 -13.31
CA VAL A 512 1.09 -12.41 -14.78
C VAL A 512 0.51 -11.10 -15.33
N ALA A 513 -0.39 -10.47 -14.56
CA ALA A 513 -1.04 -9.21 -14.96
C ALA A 513 -0.10 -7.99 -14.90
N LYS A 514 0.98 -8.03 -14.11
CA LYS A 514 1.76 -6.83 -13.75
C LYS A 514 3.22 -6.90 -14.21
N GLY A 515 3.74 -5.77 -14.69
CA GLY A 515 5.16 -5.50 -14.87
C GLY A 515 5.91 -6.27 -15.95
N LEU A 516 5.34 -7.33 -16.52
CA LEU A 516 6.02 -8.23 -17.44
C LEU A 516 5.76 -7.88 -18.92
N ASN A 517 6.78 -8.05 -19.76
CA ASN A 517 6.69 -7.82 -21.20
C ASN A 517 6.90 -9.12 -21.96
N PHE A 518 5.87 -9.57 -22.68
CA PHE A 518 5.86 -10.79 -23.46
C PHE A 518 5.51 -10.50 -24.93
N PRO A 519 6.51 -10.35 -25.81
CA PRO A 519 6.28 -9.97 -27.21
C PRO A 519 5.49 -11.01 -28.00
N GLY A 520 5.55 -12.30 -27.62
CA GLY A 520 4.90 -13.41 -28.31
C GLY A 520 3.42 -13.60 -28.02
N VAL A 521 2.85 -12.86 -27.06
CA VAL A 521 1.46 -13.08 -26.60
C VAL A 521 0.46 -12.48 -27.58
N ARG A 522 -0.37 -13.37 -28.15
CA ARG A 522 -1.49 -13.04 -29.03
C ARG A 522 -2.85 -13.14 -28.32
N VAL A 523 -3.07 -14.21 -27.55
CA VAL A 523 -4.35 -14.50 -26.91
C VAL A 523 -4.25 -14.33 -25.39
N VAL A 524 -5.24 -13.65 -24.83
CA VAL A 524 -5.42 -13.53 -23.39
C VAL A 524 -6.83 -13.99 -23.02
N GLY A 525 -6.93 -15.03 -22.19
CA GLY A 525 -8.18 -15.50 -21.61
C GLY A 525 -8.32 -15.03 -20.16
N ILE A 526 -9.33 -14.24 -19.86
CA ILE A 526 -9.69 -13.83 -18.49
C ILE A 526 -10.82 -14.74 -18.02
N LEU A 527 -10.47 -15.70 -17.18
CA LEU A 527 -11.40 -16.71 -16.71
C LEU A 527 -12.20 -16.19 -15.52
N MET A 528 -13.50 -16.39 -15.54
CA MET A 528 -14.41 -16.02 -14.45
C MET A 528 -14.23 -14.56 -13.97
N ALA A 529 -14.27 -13.62 -14.88
CA ALA A 529 -14.03 -12.20 -14.61
C ALA A 529 -14.94 -11.63 -13.51
N ASP A 530 -16.15 -12.13 -13.36
CA ASP A 530 -17.13 -11.74 -12.34
C ASP A 530 -16.82 -12.25 -10.93
N GLN A 531 -15.88 -13.18 -10.76
CA GLN A 531 -15.56 -13.74 -9.45
C GLN A 531 -15.06 -12.66 -8.47
N GLY A 532 -14.29 -11.69 -8.98
CA GLY A 532 -13.83 -10.55 -8.18
C GLY A 532 -14.96 -9.63 -7.71
N LEU A 533 -16.07 -9.55 -8.45
CA LEU A 533 -17.25 -8.75 -8.06
C LEU A 533 -18.02 -9.36 -6.88
N ALA A 534 -17.75 -10.62 -6.56
CA ALA A 534 -18.34 -11.31 -5.42
C ALA A 534 -17.69 -10.96 -4.07
N MET A 535 -16.62 -10.17 -4.08
CA MET A 535 -15.92 -9.79 -2.86
C MET A 535 -16.74 -8.79 -2.04
N PRO A 536 -16.87 -8.99 -0.71
CA PRO A 536 -17.57 -8.04 0.16
C PRO A 536 -16.67 -6.83 0.45
N ASP A 537 -16.39 -6.05 -0.59
CA ASP A 537 -15.51 -4.90 -0.55
C ASP A 537 -16.02 -3.85 -1.54
N PHE A 538 -16.19 -2.60 -1.09
CA PHE A 538 -16.68 -1.52 -1.94
C PHE A 538 -15.76 -1.23 -3.14
N ARG A 539 -14.47 -1.61 -3.06
CA ARG A 539 -13.49 -1.50 -4.15
C ARG A 539 -13.46 -2.72 -5.09
N ALA A 540 -14.38 -3.68 -4.93
CA ALA A 540 -14.40 -4.90 -5.75
C ALA A 540 -14.53 -4.58 -7.25
N GLY A 541 -15.41 -3.64 -7.60
CA GLY A 541 -15.60 -3.17 -8.98
C GLY A 541 -14.35 -2.54 -9.57
N GLU A 542 -13.73 -1.62 -8.84
CA GLU A 542 -12.47 -0.98 -9.21
C GLU A 542 -11.37 -2.00 -9.52
N ARG A 543 -11.21 -3.00 -8.65
CA ARG A 543 -10.18 -4.03 -8.82
C ARG A 543 -10.43 -4.91 -10.04
N VAL A 544 -11.68 -5.32 -10.27
CA VAL A 544 -12.04 -6.15 -11.42
C VAL A 544 -11.83 -5.37 -12.70
N PHE A 545 -12.29 -4.12 -12.77
CA PHE A 545 -12.08 -3.25 -13.90
C PHE A 545 -10.60 -3.08 -14.23
N SER A 546 -9.80 -2.63 -13.23
CA SER A 546 -8.35 -2.42 -13.40
C SER A 546 -7.64 -3.68 -13.85
N LEU A 547 -8.02 -4.81 -13.29
CA LEU A 547 -7.44 -6.11 -13.61
C LEU A 547 -7.72 -6.50 -15.07
N ILE A 548 -8.97 -6.41 -15.53
CA ILE A 548 -9.34 -6.72 -16.92
C ILE A 548 -8.56 -5.85 -17.89
N VAL A 549 -8.51 -4.53 -17.66
CA VAL A 549 -7.80 -3.58 -18.54
C VAL A 549 -6.29 -3.83 -18.55
N GLN A 550 -5.68 -4.15 -17.41
CA GLN A 550 -4.24 -4.42 -17.32
C GLN A 550 -3.86 -5.74 -18.00
N VAL A 551 -4.65 -6.79 -17.79
CA VAL A 551 -4.42 -8.11 -18.39
C VAL A 551 -4.66 -8.05 -19.90
N ALA A 552 -5.73 -7.38 -20.33
CA ALA A 552 -5.99 -7.13 -21.74
C ALA A 552 -4.84 -6.40 -22.44
N GLY A 553 -4.23 -5.43 -21.74
CA GLY A 553 -3.06 -4.71 -22.25
C GLY A 553 -1.80 -5.55 -22.49
N ARG A 554 -1.80 -6.85 -22.16
CA ARG A 554 -0.73 -7.80 -22.48
C ARG A 554 -0.84 -8.33 -23.90
N ALA A 555 -2.05 -8.53 -24.41
CA ALA A 555 -2.28 -8.85 -25.81
C ALA A 555 -2.04 -7.62 -26.72
N GLY A 556 -1.59 -7.83 -27.93
CA GLY A 556 -1.45 -6.76 -28.92
C GLY A 556 -0.40 -5.70 -28.60
N ARG A 557 0.50 -5.92 -27.65
CA ARG A 557 1.51 -4.92 -27.25
C ARG A 557 2.57 -4.68 -28.32
N HIS A 558 2.96 -5.76 -28.99
CA HIS A 558 3.97 -5.77 -30.07
C HIS A 558 3.42 -6.29 -31.40
N VAL A 559 2.20 -6.80 -31.41
CA VAL A 559 1.53 -7.37 -32.57
C VAL A 559 0.15 -6.74 -32.74
N PRO A 560 -0.31 -6.46 -33.96
CA PRO A 560 -1.58 -5.76 -34.17
C PRO A 560 -2.83 -6.65 -33.96
N ASP A 561 -2.69 -7.96 -33.87
CA ASP A 561 -3.75 -8.98 -33.85
C ASP A 561 -4.01 -9.60 -32.48
N GLY A 562 -3.85 -8.83 -31.42
CA GLY A 562 -4.11 -9.30 -30.06
C GLY A 562 -5.59 -9.53 -29.79
N LEU A 563 -5.95 -10.68 -29.22
CA LEU A 563 -7.31 -11.08 -28.88
C LEU A 563 -7.45 -11.28 -27.36
N VAL A 564 -8.55 -10.81 -26.80
CA VAL A 564 -8.87 -10.97 -25.37
C VAL A 564 -10.26 -11.56 -25.21
N PHE A 565 -10.36 -12.66 -24.47
CA PHE A 565 -11.62 -13.31 -24.14
C PHE A 565 -11.96 -13.13 -22.67
N ILE A 566 -13.02 -12.39 -22.37
CA ILE A 566 -13.50 -12.12 -21.02
C ILE A 566 -14.64 -13.10 -20.71
N GLN A 567 -14.34 -14.20 -20.08
CA GLN A 567 -15.32 -15.21 -19.69
C GLN A 567 -16.01 -14.83 -18.39
N THR A 568 -17.33 -14.72 -18.41
CA THR A 568 -18.11 -14.24 -17.28
C THR A 568 -19.53 -14.81 -17.27
N ARG A 569 -20.10 -14.96 -16.08
CA ARG A 569 -21.55 -15.23 -15.90
C ARG A 569 -22.36 -13.94 -15.74
N LYS A 570 -21.73 -12.78 -15.81
CA LYS A 570 -22.36 -11.46 -15.74
C LYS A 570 -22.00 -10.61 -16.96
N PRO A 571 -22.33 -11.07 -18.19
CA PRO A 571 -21.97 -10.32 -19.41
C PRO A 571 -22.59 -8.93 -19.43
N ASP A 572 -23.74 -8.75 -18.78
CA ASP A 572 -24.47 -7.48 -18.73
C ASP A 572 -23.96 -6.53 -17.62
N SER A 573 -22.92 -6.92 -16.88
CA SER A 573 -22.33 -6.08 -15.84
C SER A 573 -21.72 -4.80 -16.46
N PRO A 574 -22.15 -3.60 -16.04
CA PRO A 574 -21.58 -2.35 -16.56
C PRO A 574 -20.06 -2.26 -16.37
N ILE A 575 -19.52 -2.89 -15.31
CA ILE A 575 -18.08 -2.92 -15.04
C ILE A 575 -17.36 -3.72 -16.13
N ILE A 576 -17.89 -4.89 -16.50
CA ILE A 576 -17.31 -5.76 -17.53
C ILE A 576 -17.46 -5.14 -18.90
N GLN A 577 -18.62 -4.53 -19.20
CA GLN A 577 -18.88 -3.81 -20.46
C GLN A 577 -17.92 -2.63 -20.65
N LEU A 578 -17.73 -1.80 -19.61
CA LEU A 578 -16.80 -0.67 -19.68
C LEU A 578 -15.34 -1.14 -19.77
N ALA A 579 -15.00 -2.25 -19.12
CA ALA A 579 -13.65 -2.82 -19.20
C ALA A 579 -13.36 -3.41 -20.60
N SER A 580 -14.35 -4.06 -21.24
CA SER A 580 -14.19 -4.64 -22.59
C SER A 580 -14.02 -3.58 -23.68
N THR A 581 -14.47 -2.36 -23.46
CA THR A 581 -14.24 -1.24 -24.37
C THR A 581 -13.03 -0.39 -23.98
N GLY A 582 -12.36 -0.71 -22.86
CA GLY A 582 -11.26 0.10 -22.33
C GLY A 582 -11.69 1.51 -21.90
N ASN A 583 -12.99 1.72 -21.63
CA ASN A 583 -13.53 3.04 -21.25
C ASN A 583 -13.26 3.34 -19.77
N VAL A 584 -12.02 3.75 -19.48
CA VAL A 584 -11.56 4.05 -18.12
C VAL A 584 -12.27 5.27 -17.53
N SER A 585 -12.44 6.33 -18.29
CA SER A 585 -13.11 7.56 -17.83
C SER A 585 -14.57 7.29 -17.47
N GLY A 586 -15.32 6.59 -18.35
CA GLY A 586 -16.72 6.24 -18.09
C GLY A 586 -16.87 5.33 -16.85
N PHE A 587 -15.93 4.42 -16.62
CA PHE A 587 -15.93 3.62 -15.40
C PHE A 587 -15.67 4.48 -14.16
N LEU A 588 -14.64 5.32 -14.16
CA LEU A 588 -14.27 6.14 -13.01
C LEU A 588 -15.34 7.17 -12.65
N ASP A 589 -15.97 7.79 -13.65
CA ASP A 589 -17.06 8.74 -13.41
C ASP A 589 -18.27 8.06 -12.77
N ARG A 590 -18.65 6.87 -13.25
CA ARG A 590 -19.70 6.04 -12.64
C ARG A 590 -19.34 5.59 -11.22
N GLU A 591 -18.12 5.16 -11.01
CA GLU A 591 -17.63 4.70 -9.70
C GLU A 591 -17.63 5.85 -8.68
N LEU A 592 -17.16 7.03 -9.06
CA LEU A 592 -17.20 8.23 -8.22
C LEU A 592 -18.63 8.63 -7.84
N GLN A 593 -19.57 8.62 -8.80
CA GLN A 593 -20.98 8.93 -8.55
C GLN A 593 -21.59 7.93 -7.55
N MET A 594 -21.33 6.63 -7.72
CA MET A 594 -21.82 5.59 -6.81
C MET A 594 -21.23 5.77 -5.41
N ARG A 595 -19.91 6.05 -5.29
CA ARG A 595 -19.27 6.27 -4.00
C ARG A 595 -19.75 7.52 -3.30
N GLN A 596 -20.07 8.57 -4.03
CA GLN A 596 -20.67 9.76 -3.46
C GLN A 596 -22.05 9.47 -2.88
N GLN A 597 -22.89 8.71 -3.60
CA GLN A 597 -24.23 8.33 -3.12
C GLN A 597 -24.19 7.41 -1.89
N LEU A 598 -23.20 6.53 -1.83
CA LEU A 598 -23.03 5.56 -0.74
C LEU A 598 -22.08 6.06 0.37
N GLU A 599 -21.57 7.27 0.22
CA GLU A 599 -20.63 7.91 1.15
C GLU A 599 -19.38 7.07 1.42
N PHE A 600 -18.78 6.52 0.34
CA PHE A 600 -17.49 5.83 0.38
C PHE A 600 -16.35 6.70 -0.15
N PRO A 601 -15.07 6.40 0.22
CA PRO A 601 -13.93 7.13 -0.34
C PRO A 601 -13.92 7.13 -1.88
N PRO A 602 -13.61 8.28 -2.52
CA PRO A 602 -13.02 9.50 -1.93
C PRO A 602 -14.02 10.53 -1.38
N ALA A 603 -15.34 10.33 -1.50
CA ALA A 603 -16.35 11.26 -0.98
C ALA A 603 -16.26 11.44 0.55
N THR A 604 -15.89 10.38 1.25
CA THR A 604 -15.61 10.39 2.70
C THR A 604 -14.25 9.76 2.98
N ARG A 605 -13.81 9.84 4.24
CA ARG A 605 -12.63 9.16 4.75
C ARG A 605 -13.06 8.09 5.74
N LEU A 606 -12.33 6.97 5.74
CA LEU A 606 -12.64 5.82 6.59
C LEU A 606 -11.54 5.56 7.62
N CYS A 607 -11.98 5.16 8.82
CA CYS A 607 -11.12 4.52 9.80
C CYS A 607 -11.74 3.19 10.22
N ARG A 608 -10.98 2.11 10.11
CA ARG A 608 -11.40 0.76 10.48
C ARG A 608 -10.67 0.32 11.75
N PHE A 609 -11.42 -0.08 12.77
CA PHE A 609 -10.91 -0.76 13.96
C PHE A 609 -11.17 -2.26 13.81
N VAL A 610 -10.16 -3.09 14.01
CA VAL A 610 -10.30 -4.55 14.03
C VAL A 610 -9.88 -5.08 15.39
N PHE A 611 -10.81 -5.74 16.08
CA PHE A 611 -10.61 -6.37 17.38
C PHE A 611 -10.29 -7.84 17.18
N ARG A 612 -9.08 -8.26 17.55
CA ARG A 612 -8.59 -9.64 17.39
C ARG A 612 -8.39 -10.32 18.74
N SER A 613 -8.91 -11.52 18.89
CA SER A 613 -8.70 -12.35 20.07
C SER A 613 -8.86 -13.85 19.73
N LYS A 614 -8.17 -14.70 20.49
CA LYS A 614 -8.42 -16.16 20.46
C LYS A 614 -9.83 -16.51 20.94
N SER A 615 -10.47 -15.63 21.70
CA SER A 615 -11.87 -15.77 22.19
C SER A 615 -12.81 -14.91 21.37
N ALA A 616 -13.75 -15.53 20.66
CA ALA A 616 -14.81 -14.82 19.92
C ALA A 616 -15.63 -13.89 20.84
N LYS A 617 -15.95 -14.36 22.06
CA LYS A 617 -16.69 -13.59 23.07
C LYS A 617 -15.93 -12.33 23.47
N SER A 618 -14.60 -12.44 23.68
CA SER A 618 -13.77 -11.29 24.05
C SER A 618 -13.68 -10.28 22.92
N ALA A 619 -13.40 -10.72 21.68
CA ALA A 619 -13.33 -9.83 20.53
C ALA A 619 -14.65 -9.08 20.30
N ARG A 620 -15.80 -9.79 20.31
CA ARG A 620 -17.14 -9.20 20.17
C ARG A 620 -17.46 -8.22 21.29
N SER A 621 -17.19 -8.60 22.56
CA SER A 621 -17.48 -7.76 23.72
C SER A 621 -16.71 -6.43 23.68
N HIS A 622 -15.41 -6.46 23.32
CA HIS A 622 -14.60 -5.25 23.17
C HIS A 622 -15.09 -4.37 22.01
N ALA A 623 -15.43 -4.97 20.87
CA ALA A 623 -16.01 -4.23 19.75
C ALA A 623 -17.34 -3.54 20.17
N SER A 624 -18.21 -4.24 20.90
CA SER A 624 -19.48 -3.66 21.39
C SER A 624 -19.27 -2.54 22.41
N LYS A 625 -18.33 -2.70 23.36
CA LYS A 625 -17.98 -1.63 24.32
C LYS A 625 -17.43 -0.39 23.60
N CYS A 626 -16.55 -0.61 22.62
CA CYS A 626 -16.01 0.48 21.79
C CYS A 626 -17.13 1.19 21.01
N ALA A 627 -18.07 0.45 20.42
CA ALA A 627 -19.22 1.03 19.73
C ALA A 627 -20.08 1.89 20.67
N THR A 628 -20.36 1.40 21.89
CA THR A 628 -21.09 2.17 22.90
C THR A 628 -20.39 3.47 23.26
N LEU A 629 -19.07 3.42 23.46
CA LEU A 629 -18.26 4.62 23.72
C LEU A 629 -18.27 5.56 22.51
N ALA A 630 -18.10 5.04 21.31
CA ALA A 630 -18.14 5.80 20.07
C ALA A 630 -19.48 6.55 19.90
N HIS A 631 -20.60 5.87 20.10
CA HIS A 631 -21.93 6.51 20.05
C HIS A 631 -22.10 7.63 21.11
N ARG A 632 -21.56 7.45 22.32
CA ARG A 632 -21.55 8.53 23.31
C ARG A 632 -20.76 9.75 22.86
N LEU A 633 -19.59 9.53 22.25
CA LEU A 633 -18.76 10.62 21.72
C LEU A 633 -19.43 11.37 20.57
N VAL A 634 -20.10 10.67 19.65
CA VAL A 634 -20.82 11.28 18.52
C VAL A 634 -21.99 12.15 19.01
N CYS A 635 -22.64 11.82 20.15
CA CYS A 635 -23.65 12.69 20.78
C CYS A 635 -23.08 14.01 21.29
N MET A 636 -21.76 14.18 21.37
CA MET A 636 -21.12 15.45 21.69
C MET A 636 -21.03 16.30 20.42
N SER A 637 -21.35 17.57 20.48
CA SER A 637 -21.33 18.51 19.34
C SER A 637 -19.99 18.60 18.60
N ALA A 638 -18.89 18.21 19.25
CA ALA A 638 -17.54 18.22 18.67
C ALA A 638 -17.32 17.13 17.60
N PHE A 639 -18.17 16.09 17.53
CA PHE A 639 -18.04 14.92 16.64
C PHE A 639 -19.29 14.66 15.80
N GLU A 640 -20.12 15.67 15.65
CA GLU A 640 -21.27 15.65 14.74
C GLU A 640 -20.80 15.37 13.31
N GLY A 641 -21.43 14.43 12.60
CA GLY A 641 -21.04 14.02 11.24
C GLY A 641 -20.06 12.84 11.19
N ILE A 642 -19.80 12.14 12.29
CA ILE A 642 -19.12 10.85 12.30
C ILE A 642 -20.15 9.71 12.23
N ASP A 643 -20.13 8.93 11.16
CA ASP A 643 -20.93 7.71 11.05
C ASP A 643 -20.20 6.51 11.64
N ILE A 644 -20.98 5.62 12.30
CA ILE A 644 -20.47 4.40 12.92
C ILE A 644 -21.15 3.20 12.27
N LEU A 645 -20.37 2.34 11.62
CA LEU A 645 -20.84 1.10 10.99
C LEU A 645 -20.34 -0.12 11.77
N GLY A 646 -21.26 -0.99 12.15
CA GLY A 646 -20.97 -2.17 12.98
C GLY A 646 -21.40 -1.98 14.45
N PRO A 647 -20.93 -2.84 15.41
CA PRO A 647 -19.90 -3.86 15.24
C PRO A 647 -20.35 -5.07 14.41
N SER A 648 -19.48 -5.58 13.58
CA SER A 648 -19.73 -6.75 12.75
C SER A 648 -18.51 -7.67 12.71
N GLU A 649 -18.70 -8.95 12.37
CA GLU A 649 -17.58 -9.84 12.07
C GLU A 649 -16.85 -9.35 10.81
N CYS A 650 -15.52 -9.50 10.79
CA CYS A 650 -14.76 -9.23 9.56
C CYS A 650 -15.11 -10.24 8.45
N PRO A 651 -14.94 -9.89 7.16
CA PRO A 651 -15.12 -10.83 6.03
C PRO A 651 -14.32 -12.13 6.19
N LEU A 652 -13.10 -12.04 6.72
CA LEU A 652 -12.34 -13.15 7.24
C LEU A 652 -12.50 -13.17 8.75
N ALA A 653 -13.50 -13.90 9.24
CA ALA A 653 -13.89 -13.91 10.66
C ALA A 653 -12.80 -14.50 11.57
N ILE A 654 -12.00 -15.44 11.05
CA ILE A 654 -10.90 -16.09 11.79
C ILE A 654 -9.64 -16.06 10.91
N VAL A 655 -8.54 -15.56 11.48
CA VAL A 655 -7.20 -15.56 10.86
C VAL A 655 -6.18 -15.97 11.91
N ALA A 656 -5.39 -17.01 11.65
CA ALA A 656 -4.40 -17.55 12.58
C ALA A 656 -4.98 -17.75 14.00
N ASP A 657 -6.10 -18.46 14.07
CA ASP A 657 -6.88 -18.77 15.28
C ASP A 657 -7.39 -17.54 16.07
N ASN A 658 -7.35 -16.35 15.48
CA ASN A 658 -7.93 -15.17 16.08
C ASN A 658 -9.26 -14.82 15.43
N HIS A 659 -10.30 -14.72 16.26
CA HIS A 659 -11.59 -14.17 15.87
C HIS A 659 -11.48 -12.66 15.68
N ARG A 660 -12.13 -12.13 14.64
CA ARG A 660 -12.00 -10.75 14.20
C ARG A 660 -13.36 -10.08 14.12
N TYR A 661 -13.55 -9.00 14.87
CA TYR A 661 -14.69 -8.10 14.79
C TYR A 661 -14.22 -6.72 14.39
N GLN A 662 -15.08 -5.95 13.72
CA GLN A 662 -14.72 -4.61 13.26
C GLN A 662 -15.78 -3.57 13.56
N LEU A 663 -15.29 -2.34 13.67
CA LEU A 663 -16.04 -1.08 13.60
C LEU A 663 -15.43 -0.24 12.48
N ILE A 664 -16.27 0.46 11.75
CA ILE A 664 -15.85 1.39 10.72
C ILE A 664 -16.43 2.76 11.07
N PHE A 665 -15.58 3.76 11.09
CA PHE A 665 -15.93 5.16 11.28
C PHE A 665 -15.71 5.88 9.96
N ARG A 666 -16.64 6.73 9.56
CA ARG A 666 -16.51 7.56 8.36
C ARG A 666 -16.91 8.99 8.61
N SER A 667 -16.29 9.90 7.86
CA SER A 667 -16.61 11.33 7.87
C SER A 667 -16.15 11.97 6.57
N ASP A 668 -16.82 13.03 6.13
CA ASP A 668 -16.37 13.92 5.05
C ASP A 668 -15.18 14.79 5.49
N ARG A 669 -15.04 15.03 6.81
CA ARG A 669 -14.00 15.86 7.41
C ARG A 669 -12.91 15.01 8.06
N PHE A 670 -11.79 14.89 7.37
CA PHE A 670 -10.68 14.07 7.87
C PHE A 670 -10.15 14.53 9.24
N ALA A 671 -10.07 15.82 9.50
CA ALA A 671 -9.60 16.36 10.78
C ALA A 671 -10.49 15.93 11.94
N ASP A 672 -11.81 15.89 11.73
CA ASP A 672 -12.77 15.47 12.74
C ASP A 672 -12.67 13.96 12.99
N LEU A 673 -12.54 13.17 11.94
CA LEU A 673 -12.28 11.73 12.04
C LEU A 673 -11.01 11.45 12.84
N GLN A 674 -9.91 12.17 12.58
CA GLN A 674 -8.65 12.02 13.31
C GLN A 674 -8.80 12.34 14.80
N ARG A 675 -9.42 13.48 15.14
CA ARG A 675 -9.66 13.86 16.54
C ARG A 675 -10.57 12.85 17.25
N PHE A 676 -11.61 12.37 16.58
CA PHE A 676 -12.51 11.36 17.10
C PHE A 676 -11.76 10.05 17.40
N VAL A 677 -10.98 9.55 16.43
CA VAL A 677 -10.21 8.31 16.60
C VAL A 677 -9.19 8.43 17.72
N GLN A 678 -8.51 9.58 17.82
CA GLN A 678 -7.57 9.84 18.92
C GLN A 678 -8.28 9.83 20.28
N THR A 679 -9.41 10.52 20.39
CA THR A 679 -10.21 10.54 21.64
C THR A 679 -10.71 9.15 21.99
N LEU A 680 -11.20 8.40 21.00
CA LEU A 680 -11.68 7.04 21.19
C LEU A 680 -10.55 6.11 21.67
N GLN A 681 -9.38 6.20 21.06
CA GLN A 681 -8.20 5.40 21.41
C GLN A 681 -7.74 5.65 22.86
N HIS A 682 -7.77 6.89 23.34
CA HIS A 682 -7.39 7.22 24.70
C HIS A 682 -8.38 6.70 25.74
N ASN A 683 -9.65 6.54 25.37
CA ASN A 683 -10.71 6.14 26.29
C ASN A 683 -11.11 4.66 26.19
N ILE A 684 -10.52 3.89 25.26
CA ILE A 684 -10.75 2.45 25.16
C ILE A 684 -9.90 1.72 26.19
N GLU A 685 -10.54 0.92 27.02
CA GLU A 685 -9.85 -0.03 27.88
C GLU A 685 -9.27 -1.17 27.03
N CYS A 686 -7.96 -1.25 26.96
CA CYS A 686 -7.25 -2.35 26.32
C CYS A 686 -6.94 -3.46 27.34
N THR A 687 -7.41 -4.67 27.07
CA THR A 687 -7.00 -5.87 27.81
C THR A 687 -5.93 -6.61 27.03
N SER A 688 -5.04 -7.30 27.74
CA SER A 688 -3.95 -8.10 27.11
C SER A 688 -4.46 -9.24 26.21
N SER A 689 -5.75 -9.59 26.31
CA SER A 689 -6.39 -10.67 25.54
C SER A 689 -6.97 -10.22 24.21
N VAL A 690 -7.07 -8.91 23.93
CA VAL A 690 -7.64 -8.36 22.69
C VAL A 690 -6.66 -7.36 22.09
N TYR A 691 -6.26 -7.58 20.84
CA TYR A 691 -5.44 -6.67 20.07
C TYR A 691 -6.34 -5.83 19.16
N ILE A 692 -6.13 -4.51 19.16
CA ILE A 692 -6.88 -3.55 18.35
C ILE A 692 -5.97 -3.08 17.21
N GLU A 693 -6.42 -3.29 15.97
CA GLU A 693 -5.78 -2.72 14.77
C GLU A 693 -6.56 -1.50 14.33
N ILE A 694 -5.84 -0.41 14.06
CA ILE A 694 -6.39 0.82 13.50
C ILE A 694 -5.90 0.96 12.06
N ASP A 695 -6.82 1.15 11.13
CA ASP A 695 -6.51 1.29 9.71
C ASP A 695 -7.22 2.51 9.12
N ILE A 696 -6.45 3.56 8.87
CA ILE A 696 -6.92 4.78 8.21
C ILE A 696 -6.91 4.56 6.70
N ASP A 697 -8.02 4.87 6.04
CA ASP A 697 -8.23 4.67 4.60
C ASP A 697 -7.85 3.25 4.14
N PRO A 698 -8.58 2.24 4.61
CA PRO A 698 -8.29 0.86 4.21
C PRO A 698 -8.48 0.68 2.71
N VAL A 699 -7.49 0.07 2.06
CA VAL A 699 -7.59 -0.31 0.64
C VAL A 699 -8.17 -1.70 0.45
N GLN A 700 -8.27 -2.48 1.53
CA GLN A 700 -8.90 -3.80 1.56
C GLN A 700 -9.68 -3.96 2.85
N MET A 701 -10.92 -4.45 2.72
CA MET A 701 -11.82 -4.69 3.86
C MET A 701 -11.79 -6.15 4.34
N MET A 702 -10.93 -7.00 3.79
CA MET A 702 -10.76 -8.42 4.11
C MET A 702 -9.92 -8.65 5.36
#